data_d4c00a7e1e4686aede425c694b850dfa
#
_entry.id   d4c00a7e1e4686aede425c694b850dfa
#
_cell.length_a   1.000
_cell.length_b   1.000
_cell.length_c   1.000
_cell.angle_alpha   90.00
_cell.angle_beta   90.00
_cell.angle_gamma   90.00
#
_symmetry.space_group_name_H-M   'P 1'
#
loop_
_entity.id
_entity.type
_entity.pdbx_description
1 polymer ?
#
loop_
_entity_poly.entity_id
_entity_poly.type
_entity_poly.pdbx_seq_one_letter_code
_entity_poly.pdbx_strand_id
1 'polypeptide(L)'
;MKRLLTLSLVLSAALVGSVSCTGSTEPSAELFQPYKTTALRTPSVPLVVSDPYFSIWSPYDQLIDGTTRHWTNDEKPLDGFLTVDGQTYRWMGAERTILATIVPMADEEAWTAQYSRTVQPEGWQQPAFAPGDSWQEGQAAWGSDGLSYVRTHWSDLNSDLYVRRTVNLKADDLKEDLYIVYSHDDVFELYINGTKVADTGETWVEGVQLHLDAKLKALLHEGENVIAAHCHNTTGGAYTDFGLFKNIGISNAGIETAKQKSLDVLATNTYYTFICGPVELDVVFTAPMLIDDYDLLSSPINYISYQVRSTDGKEHDIQLNVIATPEMALNKASQPTNTILMENNGLQYVRTGTVDQPILAKKGDGICIDWGYFYIPAANGTVTVGTDAADKPLLCYTHEFGKTRQAASFMMMGYDEIEDIEYMYKRYKGYWAHGGTVSIFQMFQRMRSQYQSIMQRCREFDKMIYDDGLAAGNEHYAEILSASYRHVIAAHKLFQDDEGNLLFFSKENNSNGCVNTVDLTYPEAPLFLCYNPELQKAMMTSVFDYSLSGRWTKPFAAHDLGTYPIANGQVYGADMPLEEAGNMLTLAAQLCKLDGNTNYVDKYWNVITTWADYLSENGQDPENQLCTDDFAGHWAHNTNLSIKAIMGVTAYAEMARMKGLRDVADKYTARARAMARKWEKDAREGDHYRLAFDRNNTWSQKYNMVWDKLWQTSIFPAATMEREVKYYLTKQNKYGLPLDSRKDYSKNDWTMWTAAMAGDRETFLKFVEPVYKYINETESRVPTSDWYDTKTGLMAGFKARSVIGGFWMRVLEEKLNNRN
;
A
#
# COMPACT_ATOMS: atom_id res chain seq x y z
N MET A 1 -13.07 -8.26 -88.38
CA MET A 1 -12.11 -9.38 -88.57
C MET A 1 -11.41 -9.51 -87.18
N LYS A 2 -11.94 -10.29 -86.41
CA LYS A 2 -11.51 -11.49 -85.70
C LYS A 2 -10.02 -11.60 -85.48
N ARG A 3 -9.58 -11.59 -84.23
CA ARG A 3 -8.60 -12.55 -83.66
C ARG A 3 -8.82 -12.66 -82.12
N LEU A 4 -9.25 -13.85 -81.78
CA LEU A 4 -9.21 -14.36 -80.37
C LEU A 4 -7.77 -14.47 -79.90
N LEU A 5 -7.53 -14.12 -78.62
CA LEU A 5 -6.39 -14.62 -77.91
C LEU A 5 -6.91 -15.24 -76.63
N THR A 6 -6.70 -16.52 -76.51
CA THR A 6 -6.94 -17.40 -75.41
C THR A 6 -5.81 -17.17 -74.40
N LEU A 7 -6.18 -16.79 -73.14
CA LEU A 7 -5.27 -16.70 -71.99
C LEU A 7 -5.52 -17.89 -71.06
N SER A 8 -4.54 -18.80 -71.01
CA SER A 8 -4.55 -19.95 -70.12
C SER A 8 -4.24 -19.50 -68.71
N LEU A 9 -5.21 -19.70 -67.77
CA LEU A 9 -4.98 -19.54 -66.33
C LEU A 9 -4.25 -20.79 -65.80
N VAL A 10 -3.02 -20.62 -65.35
CA VAL A 10 -2.31 -21.59 -64.52
C VAL A 10 -2.71 -21.32 -63.06
N LEU A 11 -3.52 -22.23 -62.49
CA LEU A 11 -3.81 -22.24 -61.03
C LEU A 11 -2.57 -22.80 -60.32
N SER A 12 -1.81 -21.91 -59.65
CA SER A 12 -0.85 -22.31 -58.67
C SER A 12 -1.60 -22.47 -57.33
N ALA A 13 -1.82 -23.70 -56.91
CA ALA A 13 -2.29 -24.02 -55.58
C ALA A 13 -1.18 -23.73 -54.57
N ALA A 14 -1.25 -22.58 -53.89
CA ALA A 14 -0.44 -22.32 -52.72
C ALA A 14 -1.06 -23.10 -51.57
N LEU A 15 -0.39 -24.15 -51.10
CA LEU A 15 -0.64 -24.77 -49.81
C LEU A 15 -0.33 -23.71 -48.74
N VAL A 16 -1.35 -23.08 -48.19
CA VAL A 16 -1.25 -22.36 -46.94
C VAL A 16 -1.21 -23.41 -45.83
N GLY A 17 -0.01 -23.80 -45.43
CA GLY A 17 0.20 -24.53 -44.21
C GLY A 17 -0.21 -23.64 -43.06
N SER A 18 -1.38 -23.91 -42.47
CA SER A 18 -1.74 -23.37 -41.15
C SER A 18 -0.75 -23.92 -40.13
N VAL A 19 0.26 -23.15 -39.83
CA VAL A 19 1.05 -23.36 -38.60
C VAL A 19 0.12 -23.01 -37.47
N SER A 20 -0.54 -24.02 -36.91
CA SER A 20 -1.21 -23.97 -35.65
C SER A 20 -0.12 -23.83 -34.57
N CYS A 21 0.22 -22.60 -34.20
CA CYS A 21 0.95 -22.34 -32.97
C CYS A 21 -0.01 -22.65 -31.81
N THR A 22 -0.15 -23.93 -31.48
CA THR A 22 -0.57 -24.35 -30.14
C THR A 22 0.62 -24.09 -29.23
N GLY A 23 0.82 -22.83 -28.82
CA GLY A 23 1.76 -22.51 -27.73
C GLY A 23 1.30 -23.29 -26.51
N SER A 24 2.20 -24.08 -25.92
CA SER A 24 1.95 -24.73 -24.64
C SER A 24 1.52 -23.67 -23.62
N THR A 25 0.46 -23.90 -22.87
CA THR A 25 0.01 -23.02 -21.78
C THR A 25 0.82 -23.24 -20.51
N GLU A 26 1.78 -24.17 -20.53
CA GLU A 26 2.64 -24.48 -19.40
C GLU A 26 3.75 -23.45 -19.25
N PRO A 27 4.09 -23.04 -17.99
CA PRO A 27 5.20 -22.12 -17.71
C PRO A 27 6.53 -22.65 -18.25
N SER A 28 7.34 -21.80 -18.84
CA SER A 28 8.72 -22.15 -19.21
C SER A 28 9.60 -22.21 -17.96
N ALA A 29 10.62 -23.07 -17.96
CA ALA A 29 11.57 -23.17 -16.82
C ALA A 29 12.28 -21.83 -16.53
N GLU A 30 12.46 -20.99 -17.55
CA GLU A 30 13.07 -19.67 -17.42
C GLU A 30 12.24 -18.72 -16.56
N LEU A 31 10.91 -18.88 -16.52
CA LEU A 31 10.02 -18.05 -15.69
C LEU A 31 10.38 -18.16 -14.19
N PHE A 32 10.85 -19.31 -13.73
CA PHE A 32 11.16 -19.55 -12.32
C PHE A 32 12.56 -19.08 -11.91
N GLN A 33 13.29 -18.44 -12.82
CA GLN A 33 14.58 -17.83 -12.54
C GLN A 33 14.44 -16.30 -12.53
N PRO A 34 14.69 -15.60 -11.42
CA PRO A 34 14.66 -14.14 -11.42
C PRO A 34 15.72 -13.59 -12.37
N TYR A 35 15.47 -12.42 -12.98
CA TYR A 35 16.47 -11.75 -13.82
C TYR A 35 17.76 -11.49 -13.04
N LYS A 36 17.61 -11.08 -11.78
CA LYS A 36 18.68 -10.92 -10.80
C LYS A 36 18.21 -11.45 -9.46
N THR A 37 19.09 -12.13 -8.75
CA THR A 37 18.92 -12.40 -7.33
C THR A 37 19.08 -11.11 -6.54
N THR A 38 18.22 -10.89 -5.54
CA THR A 38 18.21 -9.67 -4.73
C THR A 38 18.70 -9.97 -3.32
N ALA A 39 19.47 -9.05 -2.73
CA ALA A 39 19.91 -9.14 -1.34
C ALA A 39 19.03 -8.36 -0.39
N LEU A 40 18.20 -7.46 -0.89
CA LEU A 40 17.32 -6.60 -0.10
C LEU A 40 16.25 -7.40 0.62
N ARG A 41 16.29 -7.38 1.95
CA ARG A 41 15.20 -7.84 2.81
C ARG A 41 14.09 -6.79 2.84
N THR A 42 13.04 -6.99 2.06
CA THR A 42 11.90 -6.06 2.08
C THR A 42 11.14 -6.15 3.42
N PRO A 43 10.68 -5.02 3.98
CA PRO A 43 9.93 -5.02 5.25
C PRO A 43 8.63 -5.81 5.17
N SER A 44 7.97 -5.79 4.02
CA SER A 44 6.82 -6.63 3.67
C SER A 44 6.91 -6.98 2.19
N VAL A 45 6.57 -8.21 1.85
CA VAL A 45 6.72 -8.79 0.51
C VAL A 45 5.39 -8.73 -0.22
N PRO A 46 5.27 -8.07 -1.39
CA PRO A 46 4.05 -8.07 -2.19
C PRO A 46 3.82 -9.43 -2.84
N LEU A 47 2.62 -9.99 -2.68
CA LEU A 47 2.22 -11.29 -3.22
C LEU A 47 1.14 -11.15 -4.30
N VAL A 48 -0.06 -10.75 -3.90
CA VAL A 48 -1.22 -10.57 -4.79
C VAL A 48 -1.71 -9.15 -4.60
N VAL A 49 -1.32 -8.26 -5.52
CA VAL A 49 -1.61 -6.83 -5.39
C VAL A 49 -2.11 -6.27 -6.72
N SER A 50 -3.16 -5.46 -6.69
CA SER A 50 -3.74 -4.79 -7.87
C SER A 50 -4.01 -3.31 -7.63
N ASP A 51 -4.62 -2.97 -6.50
CA ASP A 51 -5.07 -1.63 -6.15
C ASP A 51 -5.17 -1.47 -4.63
N PRO A 52 -5.67 -0.32 -4.09
CA PRO A 52 -5.75 -0.12 -2.64
C PRO A 52 -6.59 -1.14 -1.88
N TYR A 53 -7.51 -1.85 -2.53
CA TYR A 53 -8.40 -2.82 -1.90
C TYR A 53 -8.00 -4.28 -2.11
N PHE A 54 -7.47 -4.62 -3.29
CA PHE A 54 -6.96 -5.97 -3.55
C PHE A 54 -5.43 -5.99 -3.44
N SER A 55 -4.94 -6.08 -2.20
CA SER A 55 -3.53 -5.84 -1.86
C SER A 55 -3.07 -6.75 -0.71
N ILE A 56 -2.47 -7.90 -1.07
CA ILE A 56 -2.07 -8.97 -0.15
C ILE A 56 -0.55 -9.07 -0.05
N TRP A 57 -0.03 -9.02 1.17
CA TRP A 57 1.39 -8.97 1.50
C TRP A 57 1.77 -10.03 2.52
N SER A 58 3.06 -10.38 2.56
CA SER A 58 3.67 -11.12 3.67
C SER A 58 4.59 -10.20 4.48
N PRO A 59 4.27 -9.90 5.75
CA PRO A 59 5.13 -9.09 6.62
C PRO A 59 6.24 -9.91 7.31
N TYR A 60 6.60 -11.07 6.75
CA TYR A 60 7.51 -12.04 7.36
C TYR A 60 8.74 -12.29 6.50
N ASP A 61 9.83 -12.75 7.12
CA ASP A 61 11.04 -13.14 6.41
C ASP A 61 10.88 -14.49 5.71
N GLN A 62 10.09 -15.39 6.32
CA GLN A 62 9.69 -16.62 5.68
C GLN A 62 8.18 -16.65 5.48
N LEU A 63 7.74 -17.14 4.33
CA LEU A 63 6.33 -17.13 3.95
C LEU A 63 5.44 -17.99 4.85
N ILE A 64 6.05 -18.83 5.68
CA ILE A 64 5.43 -19.72 6.65
C ILE A 64 5.41 -19.17 8.09
N ASP A 65 6.02 -18.00 8.35
CA ASP A 65 6.11 -17.45 9.71
C ASP A 65 4.82 -16.79 10.18
N GLY A 66 3.84 -16.62 9.29
CA GLY A 66 2.55 -16.03 9.65
C GLY A 66 1.55 -15.95 8.51
N THR A 67 0.39 -15.41 8.82
CA THR A 67 -0.73 -15.21 7.90
C THR A 67 -0.49 -14.00 6.99
N THR A 68 -0.81 -14.12 5.71
CA THR A 68 -0.79 -13.01 4.75
C THR A 68 -1.78 -11.91 5.14
N ARG A 69 -1.42 -10.65 4.87
CA ARG A 69 -2.15 -9.48 5.34
C ARG A 69 -2.39 -8.45 4.23
N HIS A 70 -3.43 -7.67 4.40
CA HIS A 70 -3.63 -6.44 3.65
C HIS A 70 -2.65 -5.34 4.14
N TRP A 71 -2.43 -4.29 3.35
CA TRP A 71 -1.59 -3.16 3.79
C TRP A 71 -2.12 -2.47 5.06
N THR A 72 -3.42 -2.56 5.36
CA THR A 72 -4.04 -2.09 6.61
C THR A 72 -3.55 -2.86 7.83
N ASN A 73 -3.00 -4.04 7.65
CA ASN A 73 -2.62 -5.07 8.60
C ASN A 73 -3.73 -6.09 8.91
N ASP A 74 -4.92 -5.95 8.31
CA ASP A 74 -5.98 -6.96 8.43
C ASP A 74 -5.54 -8.29 7.79
N GLU A 75 -5.91 -9.39 8.40
CA GLU A 75 -5.59 -10.71 7.87
C GLU A 75 -6.38 -11.02 6.60
N LYS A 76 -5.66 -11.48 5.59
CA LYS A 76 -6.18 -11.97 4.31
C LYS A 76 -5.51 -13.31 4.02
N PRO A 77 -5.94 -14.37 4.72
CA PRO A 77 -5.19 -15.62 4.75
C PRO A 77 -5.11 -16.33 3.42
N LEU A 78 -3.88 -16.63 3.01
CA LEU A 78 -3.53 -17.59 1.96
C LEU A 78 -2.67 -18.68 2.56
N ASP A 79 -3.07 -19.93 2.39
CA ASP A 79 -2.32 -21.11 2.80
C ASP A 79 -1.90 -21.92 1.57
N GLY A 80 -0.65 -22.39 1.56
CA GLY A 80 -0.10 -23.20 0.49
C GLY A 80 0.48 -24.52 1.00
N PHE A 81 0.10 -25.63 0.35
CA PHE A 81 0.55 -26.97 0.70
C PHE A 81 1.06 -27.71 -0.54
N LEU A 82 2.09 -28.53 -0.34
CA LEU A 82 2.55 -29.49 -1.34
C LEU A 82 2.55 -30.88 -0.70
N THR A 83 1.79 -31.82 -1.28
CA THR A 83 1.81 -33.23 -0.87
C THR A 83 2.72 -33.99 -1.81
N VAL A 84 3.70 -34.71 -1.26
CA VAL A 84 4.68 -35.52 -1.97
C VAL A 84 4.64 -36.93 -1.41
N ASP A 85 4.27 -37.90 -2.23
CA ASP A 85 4.13 -39.35 -1.85
C ASP A 85 3.29 -39.55 -0.58
N GLY A 86 2.26 -38.70 -0.39
CA GLY A 86 1.36 -38.73 0.77
C GLY A 86 1.82 -37.94 1.99
N GLN A 87 3.05 -37.38 2.01
CA GLN A 87 3.48 -36.44 3.04
C GLN A 87 3.19 -34.98 2.60
N THR A 88 2.50 -34.25 3.44
CA THR A 88 2.14 -32.84 3.17
C THR A 88 3.12 -31.87 3.80
N TYR A 89 3.53 -30.86 3.05
CA TYR A 89 4.41 -29.77 3.45
C TYR A 89 3.69 -28.44 3.28
N ARG A 90 3.69 -27.59 4.34
CA ARG A 90 3.21 -26.20 4.27
C ARG A 90 4.34 -25.32 3.74
N TRP A 91 4.10 -24.60 2.65
CA TRP A 91 5.05 -23.64 2.07
C TRP A 91 4.58 -22.19 2.16
N MET A 92 3.28 -21.92 2.47
CA MET A 92 2.73 -20.58 2.65
C MET A 92 1.67 -20.59 3.75
N GLY A 93 1.59 -19.46 4.50
CA GLY A 93 0.66 -19.31 5.60
C GLY A 93 1.17 -19.94 6.89
N ALA A 94 0.41 -19.83 7.94
CA ALA A 94 0.75 -20.35 9.26
C ALA A 94 -0.41 -21.14 9.86
N GLU A 95 -0.12 -21.88 10.92
CA GLU A 95 -1.15 -22.44 11.77
C GLU A 95 -2.01 -21.30 12.31
N ARG A 96 -3.30 -21.38 12.07
CA ARG A 96 -4.23 -20.34 12.54
C ARG A 96 -4.91 -20.79 13.81
N THR A 97 -4.87 -19.89 14.78
CA THR A 97 -5.73 -19.98 15.94
C THR A 97 -7.15 -19.62 15.53
N ILE A 98 -8.04 -20.58 15.52
CA ILE A 98 -9.47 -20.37 15.28
C ILE A 98 -10.14 -20.31 16.64
N LEU A 99 -10.63 -19.14 17.03
CA LEU A 99 -11.23 -18.93 18.33
C LEU A 99 -12.74 -19.16 18.28
N ALA A 100 -13.21 -20.07 19.14
CA ALA A 100 -14.62 -20.24 19.44
C ALA A 100 -14.95 -19.63 20.80
N THR A 101 -16.08 -18.96 20.89
CA THR A 101 -16.49 -18.20 22.06
C THR A 101 -16.85 -19.10 23.24
N ILE A 102 -16.27 -18.81 24.40
CA ILE A 102 -16.73 -19.32 25.72
C ILE A 102 -17.45 -18.18 26.44
N VAL A 103 -16.85 -16.98 26.43
CA VAL A 103 -17.40 -15.76 27.03
C VAL A 103 -17.31 -14.65 25.98
N PRO A 104 -18.43 -14.14 25.45
CA PRO A 104 -18.45 -13.27 24.29
C PRO A 104 -17.85 -11.88 24.54
N MET A 105 -17.34 -11.25 23.48
CA MET A 105 -17.09 -9.80 23.42
C MET A 105 -18.36 -9.04 23.01
N ALA A 106 -18.31 -7.72 23.08
CA ALA A 106 -19.47 -6.85 22.81
C ALA A 106 -19.93 -6.85 21.34
N ASP A 107 -19.07 -7.25 20.41
CA ASP A 107 -19.39 -7.41 18.99
C ASP A 107 -20.15 -8.72 18.67
N GLU A 108 -20.01 -9.72 19.52
CA GLU A 108 -20.73 -11.01 19.40
C GLU A 108 -22.06 -10.98 20.14
N GLU A 109 -22.06 -10.46 21.37
CA GLU A 109 -23.26 -10.41 22.22
C GLU A 109 -23.15 -9.25 23.21
N ALA A 110 -24.27 -8.58 23.52
CA ALA A 110 -24.34 -7.62 24.60
C ALA A 110 -24.19 -8.32 25.96
N TRP A 111 -23.13 -8.06 26.70
CA TRP A 111 -22.92 -8.61 28.03
C TRP A 111 -22.82 -7.53 29.08
N THR A 112 -23.12 -7.89 30.33
CA THR A 112 -23.26 -6.97 31.45
C THR A 112 -22.18 -7.26 32.50
N ALA A 113 -21.66 -6.19 33.10
CA ALA A 113 -20.71 -6.30 34.21
C ALA A 113 -20.90 -5.14 35.22
N GLN A 114 -20.28 -5.31 36.36
CA GLN A 114 -20.16 -4.20 37.32
C GLN A 114 -18.97 -3.32 36.89
N TYR A 115 -19.15 -2.01 36.94
CA TYR A 115 -18.11 -1.05 36.65
C TYR A 115 -18.10 0.14 37.59
N SER A 116 -16.97 0.80 37.72
CA SER A 116 -16.80 2.03 38.49
C SER A 116 -15.89 3.01 37.76
N ARG A 117 -16.20 4.30 37.85
CA ARG A 117 -15.37 5.41 37.32
C ARG A 117 -14.63 6.16 38.45
N THR A 118 -14.64 5.60 39.64
CA THR A 118 -13.96 6.14 40.83
C THR A 118 -12.76 5.27 41.13
N VAL A 119 -11.62 5.87 41.47
CA VAL A 119 -10.41 5.14 41.90
C VAL A 119 -10.77 4.11 42.96
N GLN A 120 -10.38 2.87 42.70
CA GLN A 120 -10.73 1.73 43.56
C GLN A 120 -9.57 1.38 44.51
N PRO A 121 -9.85 0.83 45.70
CA PRO A 121 -8.84 0.40 46.67
C PRO A 121 -8.07 -0.81 46.14
N GLU A 122 -6.86 -1.02 46.69
CA GLU A 122 -6.10 -2.24 46.39
C GLU A 122 -6.94 -3.49 46.66
N GLY A 123 -6.87 -4.48 45.78
CA GLY A 123 -7.65 -5.72 45.86
C GLY A 123 -9.03 -5.67 45.24
N TRP A 124 -9.42 -4.57 44.60
CA TRP A 124 -10.70 -4.44 43.87
C TRP A 124 -10.92 -5.54 42.83
N GLN A 125 -9.86 -6.07 42.24
CA GLN A 125 -9.87 -7.12 41.22
C GLN A 125 -9.99 -8.54 41.79
N GLN A 126 -9.94 -8.69 43.12
CA GLN A 126 -10.03 -10.02 43.78
C GLN A 126 -11.45 -10.58 43.73
N PRO A 127 -11.66 -11.91 43.59
CA PRO A 127 -12.99 -12.51 43.61
C PRO A 127 -13.79 -12.17 44.89
N ALA A 128 -13.13 -12.14 46.04
CA ALA A 128 -13.77 -11.84 47.34
C ALA A 128 -14.13 -10.37 47.55
N PHE A 129 -13.75 -9.47 46.66
CA PHE A 129 -14.09 -8.04 46.75
C PHE A 129 -15.60 -7.85 46.63
N ALA A 130 -16.21 -7.15 47.57
CA ALA A 130 -17.61 -6.76 47.52
C ALA A 130 -17.74 -5.32 46.97
N PRO A 131 -18.30 -5.13 45.78
CA PRO A 131 -18.52 -3.81 45.20
C PRO A 131 -19.43 -2.96 46.11
N GLY A 132 -19.00 -1.73 46.40
CA GLY A 132 -19.77 -0.76 47.21
C GLY A 132 -20.56 0.20 46.33
N ASP A 133 -21.04 1.30 46.91
CA ASP A 133 -21.93 2.27 46.28
C ASP A 133 -21.35 2.99 45.04
N SER A 134 -20.00 2.95 44.83
CA SER A 134 -19.35 3.51 43.64
C SER A 134 -19.44 2.61 42.42
N TRP A 135 -19.93 1.38 42.58
CA TRP A 135 -20.10 0.41 41.49
C TRP A 135 -21.52 0.40 40.99
N GLN A 136 -21.67 0.29 39.68
CA GLN A 136 -22.96 0.18 39.00
C GLN A 136 -22.89 -0.88 37.89
N GLU A 137 -24.04 -1.30 37.42
CA GLU A 137 -24.15 -2.25 36.32
C GLU A 137 -24.18 -1.51 34.98
N GLY A 138 -23.43 -2.03 33.98
CA GLY A 138 -23.40 -1.49 32.63
C GLY A 138 -23.18 -2.58 31.57
N GLN A 139 -23.48 -2.25 30.33
CA GLN A 139 -23.30 -3.15 29.19
C GLN A 139 -22.01 -2.82 28.42
N ALA A 140 -21.28 -3.85 28.04
CA ALA A 140 -20.11 -3.73 27.18
C ALA A 140 -20.50 -3.37 25.72
N ALA A 141 -19.59 -2.71 24.97
CA ALA A 141 -18.33 -2.15 25.43
C ALA A 141 -18.54 -0.83 26.15
N TRP A 142 -17.55 -0.42 26.96
CA TRP A 142 -17.47 0.92 27.53
C TRP A 142 -16.58 1.78 26.65
N GLY A 143 -16.97 3.03 26.39
CA GLY A 143 -16.14 3.89 25.54
C GLY A 143 -16.82 5.18 25.08
N SER A 144 -16.19 5.82 24.12
CA SER A 144 -16.67 7.06 23.50
C SER A 144 -17.85 6.82 22.57
N ASP A 145 -18.76 7.80 22.48
CA ASP A 145 -19.88 7.77 21.55
C ASP A 145 -19.38 7.67 20.10
N GLY A 146 -20.07 6.87 19.30
CA GLY A 146 -19.76 6.67 17.88
C GLY A 146 -18.77 5.56 17.60
N LEU A 147 -18.11 4.99 18.61
CA LEU A 147 -17.31 3.78 18.43
C LEU A 147 -18.21 2.54 18.38
N SER A 148 -17.80 1.53 17.62
CA SER A 148 -18.57 0.31 17.40
C SER A 148 -18.81 -0.43 18.72
N TYR A 149 -20.07 -0.91 18.90
CA TYR A 149 -20.50 -1.73 20.02
C TYR A 149 -20.47 -1.07 21.40
N VAL A 150 -20.13 0.21 21.54
CA VAL A 150 -20.21 0.95 22.80
C VAL A 150 -21.68 1.07 23.23
N ARG A 151 -22.00 0.55 24.44
CA ARG A 151 -23.32 0.57 25.06
C ARG A 151 -23.34 1.33 26.39
N THR A 152 -22.17 1.45 27.02
CA THR A 152 -22.00 2.27 28.23
C THR A 152 -21.00 3.37 27.94
N HIS A 153 -21.44 4.62 27.98
CA HIS A 153 -20.63 5.79 27.66
C HIS A 153 -19.59 6.08 28.75
N TRP A 154 -18.31 6.22 28.32
CA TRP A 154 -17.18 6.68 29.12
C TRP A 154 -16.13 7.28 28.19
N SER A 155 -15.87 8.60 28.32
CA SER A 155 -14.93 9.31 27.42
C SER A 155 -14.25 10.50 28.09
N ASP A 156 -14.36 10.66 29.42
CA ASP A 156 -13.72 11.75 30.11
C ASP A 156 -12.19 11.58 30.09
N LEU A 157 -11.47 12.64 29.75
CA LEU A 157 -10.01 12.64 29.75
C LEU A 157 -9.45 12.56 31.18
N ASN A 158 -8.29 11.92 31.33
CA ASN A 158 -7.63 11.66 32.62
C ASN A 158 -8.58 11.00 33.64
N SER A 159 -9.34 10.02 33.17
CA SER A 159 -10.31 9.30 33.98
C SER A 159 -10.10 7.79 33.91
N ASP A 160 -10.51 7.13 34.99
CA ASP A 160 -10.37 5.68 35.16
C ASP A 160 -11.69 4.97 34.94
N LEU A 161 -11.61 3.78 34.39
CA LEU A 161 -12.68 2.80 34.30
C LEU A 161 -12.21 1.47 34.92
N TYR A 162 -12.96 0.97 35.85
CA TYR A 162 -12.80 -0.35 36.48
C TYR A 162 -13.97 -1.22 36.10
N VAL A 163 -13.73 -2.40 35.51
CA VAL A 163 -14.77 -3.35 35.05
C VAL A 163 -14.54 -4.69 35.76
N ARG A 164 -15.57 -5.33 36.27
CA ARG A 164 -15.53 -6.67 36.87
C ARG A 164 -16.61 -7.54 36.24
N ARG A 165 -16.18 -8.51 35.45
CA ARG A 165 -17.04 -9.51 34.81
C ARG A 165 -16.93 -10.84 35.56
N THR A 166 -18.03 -11.30 36.11
CA THR A 166 -18.15 -12.66 36.66
C THR A 166 -18.51 -13.63 35.54
N VAL A 167 -17.74 -14.70 35.39
CA VAL A 167 -17.92 -15.73 34.37
C VAL A 167 -17.97 -17.10 35.04
N ASN A 168 -18.82 -17.99 34.52
CA ASN A 168 -18.99 -19.33 35.08
C ASN A 168 -18.46 -20.36 34.07
N LEU A 169 -17.36 -21.02 34.38
CA LEU A 169 -16.67 -21.97 33.53
C LEU A 169 -17.02 -23.43 33.89
N LYS A 170 -17.11 -24.28 32.89
CA LYS A 170 -17.29 -25.70 33.05
C LYS A 170 -15.91 -26.42 33.11
N ALA A 171 -15.87 -27.60 33.73
CA ALA A 171 -14.66 -28.41 33.76
C ALA A 171 -14.10 -28.72 32.36
N ASP A 172 -14.97 -28.83 31.36
CA ASP A 172 -14.56 -29.07 29.98
C ASP A 172 -13.93 -27.86 29.32
N ASP A 173 -14.37 -26.62 29.63
CA ASP A 173 -13.75 -25.43 29.14
C ASP A 173 -12.27 -25.31 29.55
N LEU A 174 -11.94 -25.78 30.75
CA LEU A 174 -10.59 -25.79 31.29
C LEU A 174 -9.64 -26.83 30.65
N LYS A 175 -10.16 -27.76 29.88
CA LYS A 175 -9.34 -28.73 29.12
C LYS A 175 -8.86 -28.13 27.80
N GLU A 176 -9.58 -27.13 27.29
CA GLU A 176 -9.34 -26.50 26.00
C GLU A 176 -8.06 -25.62 26.00
N ASP A 177 -7.56 -25.28 24.84
CA ASP A 177 -6.52 -24.27 24.64
C ASP A 177 -7.16 -22.89 24.66
N LEU A 178 -6.89 -22.11 25.73
CA LEU A 178 -7.66 -20.91 26.03
C LEU A 178 -6.96 -19.62 25.65
N TYR A 179 -7.75 -18.64 25.23
CA TYR A 179 -7.33 -17.28 24.90
C TYR A 179 -8.25 -16.26 25.53
N ILE A 180 -7.69 -15.14 26.03
CA ILE A 180 -8.47 -13.91 26.26
C ILE A 180 -8.25 -13.02 25.06
N VAL A 181 -9.35 -12.50 24.50
CA VAL A 181 -9.29 -11.44 23.50
C VAL A 181 -9.74 -10.16 24.17
N TYR A 182 -8.99 -9.07 23.94
CA TYR A 182 -9.32 -7.76 24.49
C TYR A 182 -9.03 -6.63 23.51
N SER A 183 -9.77 -5.53 23.69
CA SER A 183 -9.59 -4.28 22.95
C SER A 183 -9.64 -3.13 23.94
N HIS A 184 -8.77 -2.15 23.81
CA HIS A 184 -8.75 -0.99 24.69
C HIS A 184 -8.15 0.25 24.02
N ASP A 185 -8.45 1.39 24.60
CA ASP A 185 -7.86 2.68 24.28
C ASP A 185 -7.44 3.36 25.57
N ASP A 186 -6.31 3.76 25.62
CA ASP A 186 -5.08 4.16 26.21
C ASP A 186 -4.50 3.07 27.15
N VAL A 187 -4.23 3.36 28.43
CA VAL A 187 -3.57 2.44 29.37
C VAL A 187 -4.52 1.36 29.86
N PHE A 188 -4.08 0.11 29.84
CA PHE A 188 -4.96 -1.01 30.19
C PHE A 188 -4.24 -2.08 31.02
N GLU A 189 -4.95 -2.57 32.03
CA GLU A 189 -4.56 -3.70 32.86
C GLU A 189 -5.67 -4.74 32.91
N LEU A 190 -5.30 -6.02 32.73
CA LEU A 190 -6.25 -7.15 32.77
C LEU A 190 -5.89 -8.13 33.89
N TYR A 191 -6.90 -8.63 34.54
CA TYR A 191 -6.74 -9.54 35.71
C TYR A 191 -7.62 -10.78 35.59
N ILE A 192 -7.10 -11.94 35.99
CA ILE A 192 -7.86 -13.19 36.21
C ILE A 192 -7.80 -13.51 37.71
N ASN A 193 -8.94 -13.58 38.33
CA ASN A 193 -9.08 -13.91 39.76
C ASN A 193 -8.10 -13.15 40.68
N GLY A 194 -7.89 -11.86 40.35
CA GLY A 194 -7.01 -10.97 41.10
C GLY A 194 -5.57 -10.94 40.67
N THR A 195 -5.14 -11.81 39.77
CA THR A 195 -3.76 -11.82 39.25
C THR A 195 -3.69 -11.06 37.92
N LYS A 196 -2.77 -10.09 37.81
CA LYS A 196 -2.54 -9.33 36.57
C LYS A 196 -1.98 -10.26 35.49
N VAL A 197 -2.62 -10.27 34.31
CA VAL A 197 -2.24 -11.09 33.15
C VAL A 197 -1.85 -10.30 31.92
N ALA A 198 -2.26 -9.03 31.85
CA ALA A 198 -1.78 -8.06 30.86
C ALA A 198 -1.61 -6.69 31.49
N ASP A 199 -0.62 -5.95 30.99
CA ASP A 199 -0.30 -4.58 31.37
C ASP A 199 0.25 -3.89 30.10
N THR A 200 -0.56 -3.04 29.50
CA THR A 200 -0.21 -2.34 28.27
C THR A 200 -0.07 -0.87 28.56
N GLY A 201 0.97 -0.26 28.02
CA GLY A 201 1.15 1.19 28.13
C GLY A 201 0.08 1.97 27.39
N GLU A 202 0.31 3.26 27.23
CA GLU A 202 -0.55 4.19 26.49
C GLU A 202 -0.59 3.82 24.99
N THR A 203 -1.61 3.06 24.58
CA THR A 203 -1.79 2.58 23.22
C THR A 203 -3.26 2.22 22.94
N TRP A 204 -3.67 2.36 21.68
CA TRP A 204 -4.93 1.83 21.20
C TRP A 204 -4.71 0.50 20.47
N VAL A 205 -5.46 -0.53 20.87
CA VAL A 205 -5.41 -1.86 20.24
C VAL A 205 -6.78 -2.50 20.16
N GLU A 206 -7.02 -3.27 19.13
CA GLU A 206 -8.27 -4.01 18.89
C GLU A 206 -7.96 -5.50 18.67
N GLY A 207 -8.69 -6.37 19.37
CA GLY A 207 -8.66 -7.80 19.15
C GLY A 207 -7.35 -8.50 19.54
N VAL A 208 -6.64 -8.01 20.55
CA VAL A 208 -5.40 -8.67 21.02
C VAL A 208 -5.72 -10.04 21.61
N GLN A 209 -5.07 -11.07 21.10
CA GLN A 209 -5.23 -12.45 21.53
C GLN A 209 -4.13 -12.82 22.54
N LEU A 210 -4.49 -12.92 23.80
CA LEU A 210 -3.61 -13.39 24.88
C LEU A 210 -3.77 -14.89 25.07
N HIS A 211 -2.82 -15.70 24.64
CA HIS A 211 -2.79 -17.12 24.91
C HIS A 211 -2.61 -17.40 26.40
N LEU A 212 -3.50 -18.19 26.98
CA LEU A 212 -3.38 -18.62 28.36
C LEU A 212 -2.51 -19.89 28.44
N ASP A 213 -1.22 -19.70 28.58
CA ASP A 213 -0.28 -20.79 28.83
C ASP A 213 -0.65 -21.58 30.14
N ALA A 214 0.05 -22.67 30.40
CA ALA A 214 -0.26 -23.50 31.56
C ALA A 214 -0.26 -22.71 32.90
N LYS A 215 0.56 -21.64 33.03
CA LYS A 215 0.63 -20.82 34.22
C LYS A 215 -0.57 -19.87 34.33
N LEU A 216 -0.93 -19.21 33.25
CA LEU A 216 -2.06 -18.29 33.20
C LEU A 216 -3.39 -19.05 33.29
N LYS A 217 -3.49 -20.19 32.60
CA LYS A 217 -4.67 -21.07 32.64
C LYS A 217 -4.94 -21.62 34.05
N ALA A 218 -3.89 -21.88 34.84
CA ALA A 218 -4.02 -22.34 36.23
C ALA A 218 -4.67 -21.29 37.18
N LEU A 219 -4.85 -20.05 36.73
CA LEU A 219 -5.61 -19.02 37.45
C LEU A 219 -7.14 -19.21 37.37
N LEU A 220 -7.62 -19.98 36.37
CA LEU A 220 -9.04 -20.28 36.17
C LEU A 220 -9.40 -21.60 36.86
N HIS A 221 -10.65 -21.71 37.30
CA HIS A 221 -11.19 -22.92 37.91
C HIS A 221 -12.66 -23.13 37.48
N GLU A 222 -13.14 -24.34 37.70
CA GLU A 222 -14.55 -24.68 37.49
C GLU A 222 -15.44 -23.83 38.40
N GLY A 223 -16.56 -23.37 37.87
CA GLY A 223 -17.48 -22.48 38.56
C GLY A 223 -17.16 -21.00 38.30
N GLU A 224 -17.42 -20.17 39.30
CA GLU A 224 -17.37 -18.71 39.20
C GLU A 224 -15.94 -18.17 39.20
N ASN A 225 -15.59 -17.42 38.16
CA ASN A 225 -14.31 -16.69 38.01
C ASN A 225 -14.57 -15.19 37.81
N VAL A 226 -13.61 -14.36 38.17
CA VAL A 226 -13.67 -12.92 37.92
C VAL A 226 -12.59 -12.54 36.93
N ILE A 227 -12.99 -12.04 35.76
CA ILE A 227 -12.10 -11.34 34.83
C ILE A 227 -12.34 -9.85 35.03
N ALA A 228 -11.29 -9.09 35.33
CA ALA A 228 -11.40 -7.69 35.67
C ALA A 228 -10.43 -6.85 34.84
N ALA A 229 -10.86 -5.65 34.45
CA ALA A 229 -10.05 -4.73 33.68
C ALA A 229 -10.02 -3.35 34.33
N HIS A 230 -8.86 -2.69 34.29
CA HIS A 230 -8.69 -1.27 34.57
C HIS A 230 -8.21 -0.60 33.30
N CYS A 231 -8.88 0.49 32.91
CA CYS A 231 -8.46 1.30 31.77
C CYS A 231 -8.40 2.76 32.20
N HIS A 232 -7.34 3.48 31.77
CA HIS A 232 -7.17 4.91 32.04
C HIS A 232 -7.12 5.66 30.71
N ASN A 233 -8.09 6.55 30.47
CA ASN A 233 -8.16 7.40 29.29
C ASN A 233 -7.26 8.63 29.48
N THR A 234 -6.17 8.75 28.72
CA THR A 234 -5.22 9.87 28.77
C THR A 234 -5.57 10.94 27.75
N THR A 235 -5.91 10.54 26.53
CA THR A 235 -6.19 11.46 25.39
C THR A 235 -7.18 10.87 24.39
N GLY A 236 -7.98 11.69 23.75
CA GLY A 236 -8.82 11.28 22.62
C GLY A 236 -10.04 10.47 22.97
N GLY A 237 -10.22 9.35 22.28
CA GLY A 237 -11.30 8.40 22.54
C GLY A 237 -10.99 7.48 23.71
N ALA A 238 -11.96 6.68 24.13
CA ALA A 238 -11.80 5.66 25.15
C ALA A 238 -12.51 4.39 24.71
N TYR A 239 -11.96 3.21 25.02
CA TYR A 239 -12.59 1.93 24.71
C TYR A 239 -12.14 0.83 25.68
N THR A 240 -13.04 -0.08 26.04
CA THR A 240 -12.70 -1.29 26.80
C THR A 240 -13.70 -2.40 26.51
N ASP A 241 -13.19 -3.55 26.04
CA ASP A 241 -13.95 -4.79 25.86
C ASP A 241 -13.03 -6.01 25.99
N PHE A 242 -13.56 -7.15 26.48
CA PHE A 242 -12.81 -8.38 26.58
C PHE A 242 -13.72 -9.63 26.69
N GLY A 243 -13.20 -10.77 26.15
CA GLY A 243 -13.88 -12.06 26.19
C GLY A 243 -12.91 -13.22 26.40
N LEU A 244 -13.46 -14.44 26.62
CA LEU A 244 -12.68 -15.68 26.75
C LEU A 244 -13.08 -16.65 25.64
N PHE A 245 -12.08 -17.22 25.00
CA PHE A 245 -12.22 -18.07 23.82
C PHE A 245 -11.43 -19.36 23.99
N LYS A 246 -11.79 -20.38 23.23
CA LYS A 246 -11.00 -21.58 23.06
C LYS A 246 -10.52 -21.71 21.62
N ASN A 247 -9.31 -22.21 21.46
CA ASN A 247 -8.79 -22.53 20.15
C ASN A 247 -9.41 -23.84 19.66
N ILE A 248 -10.13 -23.78 18.56
CA ILE A 248 -10.67 -24.93 17.83
C ILE A 248 -9.93 -25.16 16.51
N GLY A 249 -8.75 -24.51 16.33
CA GLY A 249 -7.95 -24.62 15.12
C GLY A 249 -7.57 -26.06 14.79
N ILE A 250 -7.35 -26.29 13.51
CA ILE A 250 -7.00 -27.61 12.98
C ILE A 250 -5.63 -28.01 13.53
N SER A 251 -5.56 -29.20 14.13
CA SER A 251 -4.27 -29.84 14.42
C SER A 251 -3.50 -30.02 13.11
N ASN A 252 -2.28 -29.48 13.02
CA ASN A 252 -1.36 -29.76 11.92
C ASN A 252 -0.66 -31.11 12.05
N ALA A 253 -1.25 -32.07 12.76
CA ALA A 253 -0.70 -33.42 12.92
C ALA A 253 -0.47 -34.04 11.54
N GLY A 254 0.78 -34.31 11.18
CA GLY A 254 1.17 -34.90 9.90
C GLY A 254 1.50 -33.88 8.80
N ILE A 255 1.42 -32.57 9.05
CA ILE A 255 1.90 -31.53 8.11
C ILE A 255 3.30 -31.08 8.54
N GLU A 256 4.26 -31.22 7.64
CA GLU A 256 5.61 -30.71 7.84
C GLU A 256 5.75 -29.28 7.30
N THR A 257 6.74 -28.55 7.79
CA THR A 257 7.07 -27.21 7.29
C THR A 257 8.05 -27.33 6.12
N ALA A 258 7.71 -26.73 4.97
CA ALA A 258 8.64 -26.59 3.86
C ALA A 258 9.79 -25.64 4.24
N LYS A 259 11.02 -25.95 3.82
CA LYS A 259 12.16 -25.08 4.07
C LYS A 259 12.29 -24.06 2.96
N GLN A 260 12.06 -22.77 3.24
CA GLN A 260 12.33 -21.67 2.30
C GLN A 260 13.84 -21.57 2.03
N LYS A 261 14.22 -21.55 0.76
CA LYS A 261 15.62 -21.51 0.28
C LYS A 261 15.99 -20.14 -0.23
N SER A 262 15.08 -19.45 -0.92
CA SER A 262 15.29 -18.12 -1.46
C SER A 262 14.02 -17.30 -1.51
N LEU A 263 14.22 -15.98 -1.57
CA LEU A 263 13.21 -14.97 -1.85
C LEU A 263 13.87 -13.87 -2.67
N ASP A 264 13.29 -13.54 -3.83
CA ASP A 264 13.72 -12.44 -4.68
C ASP A 264 12.50 -11.59 -5.07
N VAL A 265 12.59 -10.26 -4.90
CA VAL A 265 11.51 -9.33 -5.18
C VAL A 265 11.91 -8.41 -6.33
N LEU A 266 11.25 -8.57 -7.48
CA LEU A 266 11.40 -7.71 -8.64
C LEU A 266 10.13 -6.87 -8.87
N ALA A 267 10.13 -6.03 -9.91
CA ALA A 267 9.09 -5.02 -10.12
C ALA A 267 7.68 -5.62 -10.25
N THR A 268 7.52 -6.70 -11.01
CA THR A 268 6.23 -7.36 -11.22
C THR A 268 6.14 -8.75 -10.59
N ASN A 269 7.29 -9.34 -10.21
CA ASN A 269 7.39 -10.72 -9.76
C ASN A 269 8.01 -10.83 -8.36
N THR A 270 7.50 -11.77 -7.56
CA THR A 270 8.12 -12.25 -6.33
C THR A 270 8.40 -13.75 -6.46
N TYR A 271 9.65 -14.14 -6.28
CA TYR A 271 10.14 -15.50 -6.46
C TYR A 271 10.45 -16.14 -5.12
N TYR A 272 9.94 -17.34 -4.92
CA TYR A 272 10.27 -18.19 -3.78
C TYR A 272 10.74 -19.56 -4.24
N THR A 273 11.67 -20.16 -3.52
CA THR A 273 12.05 -21.57 -3.66
C THR A 273 11.93 -22.27 -2.31
N PHE A 274 11.29 -23.42 -2.28
CA PHE A 274 11.09 -24.25 -1.08
C PHE A 274 11.61 -25.66 -1.30
N ILE A 275 12.02 -26.32 -0.21
CA ILE A 275 12.32 -27.75 -0.15
C ILE A 275 11.20 -28.45 0.60
N CYS A 276 10.51 -29.38 -0.08
CA CYS A 276 9.41 -30.19 0.42
C CYS A 276 9.83 -31.66 0.35
N GLY A 277 10.59 -32.15 1.35
CA GLY A 277 11.18 -33.48 1.31
C GLY A 277 12.10 -33.70 0.11
N PRO A 278 11.83 -34.69 -0.78
CA PRO A 278 12.64 -34.94 -1.98
C PRO A 278 12.30 -34.06 -3.18
N VAL A 279 11.45 -33.05 -3.02
CA VAL A 279 11.00 -32.14 -4.09
C VAL A 279 11.35 -30.70 -3.77
N GLU A 280 11.88 -30.01 -4.77
CA GLU A 280 12.03 -28.53 -4.75
C GLU A 280 10.80 -27.92 -5.42
N LEU A 281 10.18 -26.93 -4.77
CA LEU A 281 9.04 -26.16 -5.25
C LEU A 281 9.47 -24.72 -5.49
N ASP A 282 9.40 -24.26 -6.74
CA ASP A 282 9.53 -22.84 -7.09
C ASP A 282 8.13 -22.22 -7.24
N VAL A 283 7.93 -21.04 -6.66
CA VAL A 283 6.67 -20.29 -6.73
C VAL A 283 6.96 -18.86 -7.16
N VAL A 284 6.20 -18.37 -8.13
CA VAL A 284 6.31 -16.98 -8.61
C VAL A 284 4.94 -16.31 -8.50
N PHE A 285 4.84 -15.28 -7.68
CA PHE A 285 3.70 -14.39 -7.60
C PHE A 285 3.89 -13.27 -8.61
N THR A 286 2.98 -13.11 -9.57
CA THR A 286 3.06 -12.09 -10.62
C THR A 286 1.85 -11.18 -10.57
N ALA A 287 2.09 -9.88 -10.35
CA ALA A 287 1.13 -8.81 -10.59
C ALA A 287 1.50 -8.13 -11.92
N PRO A 288 0.73 -8.33 -13.01
CA PRO A 288 1.13 -7.88 -14.35
C PRO A 288 0.89 -6.38 -14.55
N MET A 289 1.38 -5.56 -13.64
CA MET A 289 1.22 -4.11 -13.60
C MET A 289 2.15 -3.43 -14.61
N LEU A 290 1.95 -3.68 -15.90
CA LEU A 290 2.76 -3.09 -16.96
C LEU A 290 2.30 -1.67 -17.27
N ILE A 291 3.14 -0.69 -16.96
CA ILE A 291 2.82 0.75 -17.02
C ILE A 291 2.52 1.26 -18.44
N ASP A 292 2.90 0.50 -19.47
CA ASP A 292 2.65 0.78 -20.89
C ASP A 292 1.38 0.11 -21.44
N ASP A 293 0.65 -0.67 -20.62
CA ASP A 293 -0.55 -1.42 -20.99
C ASP A 293 -1.65 -1.21 -19.95
N TYR A 294 -2.59 -0.32 -20.23
CA TYR A 294 -3.63 0.06 -19.27
C TYR A 294 -4.58 -1.07 -18.88
N ASP A 295 -4.80 -2.05 -19.78
CA ASP A 295 -5.59 -3.25 -19.48
C ASP A 295 -4.89 -4.11 -18.42
N LEU A 296 -3.58 -4.31 -18.55
CA LEU A 296 -2.79 -5.07 -17.58
C LEU A 296 -2.49 -4.28 -16.32
N LEU A 297 -2.21 -2.96 -16.45
CA LEU A 297 -1.97 -2.08 -15.31
C LEU A 297 -3.17 -2.01 -14.36
N SER A 298 -4.39 -1.99 -14.91
CA SER A 298 -5.64 -1.95 -14.15
C SER A 298 -6.23 -3.33 -13.85
N SER A 299 -5.57 -4.41 -14.31
CA SER A 299 -6.11 -5.76 -14.16
C SER A 299 -6.28 -6.15 -12.69
N PRO A 300 -7.48 -6.60 -12.29
CA PRO A 300 -7.72 -7.10 -10.94
C PRO A 300 -7.30 -8.56 -10.76
N ILE A 301 -6.50 -9.11 -11.69
CA ILE A 301 -6.12 -10.54 -11.72
C ILE A 301 -4.61 -10.69 -11.59
N ASN A 302 -4.20 -11.55 -10.66
CA ASN A 302 -2.81 -11.92 -10.41
C ASN A 302 -2.60 -13.41 -10.70
N TYR A 303 -1.33 -13.81 -10.91
CA TYR A 303 -0.94 -15.20 -11.12
C TYR A 303 -0.10 -15.72 -9.97
N ILE A 304 -0.24 -17.00 -9.68
CA ILE A 304 0.70 -17.80 -8.91
C ILE A 304 1.18 -18.93 -9.82
N SER A 305 2.41 -18.80 -10.32
CA SER A 305 3.05 -19.84 -11.13
C SER A 305 3.88 -20.73 -10.24
N TYR A 306 3.91 -22.04 -10.50
CA TYR A 306 4.63 -23.00 -9.66
C TYR A 306 5.26 -24.11 -10.49
N GLN A 307 6.47 -24.53 -10.07
CA GLN A 307 7.23 -25.64 -10.66
C GLN A 307 7.68 -26.57 -9.54
N VAL A 308 7.57 -27.88 -9.79
CA VAL A 308 8.12 -28.92 -8.93
C VAL A 308 9.26 -29.63 -9.62
N ARG A 309 10.32 -29.94 -8.86
CA ARG A 309 11.50 -30.68 -9.37
C ARG A 309 11.98 -31.66 -8.32
N SER A 310 12.14 -32.93 -8.74
CA SER A 310 12.74 -33.97 -7.89
C SER A 310 14.21 -33.64 -7.61
N THR A 311 14.64 -33.79 -6.37
CA THR A 311 16.03 -33.59 -5.94
C THR A 311 16.80 -34.91 -5.84
N ASP A 312 16.11 -36.07 -5.82
CA ASP A 312 16.71 -37.39 -5.77
C ASP A 312 16.70 -38.16 -7.11
N GLY A 313 16.14 -37.51 -8.16
CA GLY A 313 16.05 -38.06 -9.53
C GLY A 313 14.95 -39.07 -9.75
N LYS A 314 14.09 -39.34 -8.77
CA LYS A 314 12.94 -40.24 -8.91
C LYS A 314 11.66 -39.50 -9.28
N GLU A 315 10.66 -40.22 -9.73
CA GLU A 315 9.30 -39.73 -9.86
C GLU A 315 8.60 -39.77 -8.49
N HIS A 316 7.91 -38.67 -8.17
CA HIS A 316 7.09 -38.54 -6.97
C HIS A 316 5.65 -38.23 -7.35
N ASP A 317 4.70 -38.70 -6.57
CA ASP A 317 3.29 -38.40 -6.70
C ASP A 317 3.04 -37.06 -6.00
N ILE A 318 2.68 -36.02 -6.78
CA ILE A 318 2.71 -34.64 -6.30
C ILE A 318 1.36 -33.98 -6.51
N GLN A 319 0.85 -33.29 -5.43
CA GLN A 319 -0.34 -32.48 -5.44
C GLN A 319 -0.01 -31.11 -4.80
N LEU A 320 -0.45 -30.02 -5.43
CA LEU A 320 -0.36 -28.68 -4.86
C LEU A 320 -1.76 -28.18 -4.46
N ASN A 321 -1.86 -27.59 -3.27
CA ASN A 321 -3.09 -26.96 -2.79
C ASN A 321 -2.79 -25.49 -2.41
N VAL A 322 -3.72 -24.59 -2.79
CA VAL A 322 -3.78 -23.22 -2.30
C VAL A 322 -5.18 -22.96 -1.77
N ILE A 323 -5.23 -22.45 -0.55
CA ILE A 323 -6.49 -22.18 0.17
C ILE A 323 -6.56 -20.71 0.51
N ALA A 324 -7.66 -20.06 0.13
CA ALA A 324 -8.01 -18.72 0.55
C ALA A 324 -9.23 -18.74 1.46
N THR A 325 -9.43 -17.68 2.21
CA THR A 325 -10.57 -17.53 3.12
C THR A 325 -11.49 -16.39 2.67
N PRO A 326 -12.74 -16.33 3.16
CA PRO A 326 -13.67 -15.25 2.83
C PRO A 326 -13.19 -13.86 3.23
N GLU A 327 -12.25 -13.76 4.16
CA GLU A 327 -11.62 -12.50 4.58
C GLU A 327 -11.03 -11.71 3.41
N MET A 328 -10.74 -12.36 2.27
CA MET A 328 -10.35 -11.69 1.02
C MET A 328 -11.35 -10.63 0.55
N ALA A 329 -12.63 -10.76 0.92
CA ALA A 329 -13.72 -9.89 0.51
C ALA A 329 -14.47 -9.25 1.70
N LEU A 330 -13.83 -9.11 2.85
CA LEU A 330 -14.43 -8.57 4.07
C LEU A 330 -13.66 -7.36 4.58
N ASN A 331 -14.40 -6.38 5.12
CA ASN A 331 -13.84 -5.32 5.93
C ASN A 331 -13.69 -5.74 7.41
N LYS A 332 -14.58 -6.58 7.89
CA LYS A 332 -14.53 -7.18 9.23
C LYS A 332 -14.78 -8.69 9.12
N ALA A 333 -14.00 -9.48 9.85
CA ALA A 333 -14.08 -10.94 9.81
C ALA A 333 -15.44 -11.52 10.26
N SER A 334 -16.26 -10.71 10.98
CA SER A 334 -17.60 -11.09 11.43
C SER A 334 -18.69 -10.92 10.37
N GLN A 335 -18.39 -10.29 9.20
CA GLN A 335 -19.42 -10.06 8.17
C GLN A 335 -19.88 -11.38 7.53
N PRO A 336 -21.21 -11.57 7.35
CA PRO A 336 -21.74 -12.75 6.68
C PRO A 336 -21.29 -12.83 5.23
N THR A 337 -20.90 -14.02 4.78
CA THR A 337 -20.41 -14.26 3.42
C THR A 337 -21.27 -15.22 2.63
N ASN A 338 -21.20 -15.06 1.32
CA ASN A 338 -21.76 -15.99 0.33
C ASN A 338 -20.62 -16.60 -0.48
N THR A 339 -20.18 -17.79 -0.09
CA THR A 339 -19.13 -18.54 -0.79
C THR A 339 -19.74 -19.69 -1.57
N ILE A 340 -19.57 -19.68 -2.88
CA ILE A 340 -20.18 -20.65 -3.79
C ILE A 340 -19.22 -21.16 -4.86
N LEU A 341 -19.50 -22.37 -5.35
CA LEU A 341 -18.98 -22.89 -6.60
C LEU A 341 -19.93 -22.49 -7.73
N MET A 342 -19.39 -21.98 -8.82
CA MET A 342 -20.16 -21.57 -9.99
C MET A 342 -19.44 -21.91 -11.28
N GLU A 343 -20.16 -21.84 -12.42
CA GLU A 343 -19.60 -22.06 -13.75
C GLU A 343 -19.92 -20.88 -14.66
N ASN A 344 -18.95 -20.49 -15.48
CA ASN A 344 -19.15 -19.53 -16.56
C ASN A 344 -18.35 -19.96 -17.79
N ASN A 345 -19.02 -20.10 -18.92
CA ASN A 345 -18.43 -20.51 -20.21
C ASN A 345 -17.53 -21.77 -20.12
N GLY A 346 -17.98 -22.80 -19.38
CA GLY A 346 -17.28 -24.07 -19.24
C GLY A 346 -16.06 -24.05 -18.31
N LEU A 347 -15.83 -22.95 -17.59
CA LEU A 347 -14.82 -22.87 -16.53
C LEU A 347 -15.50 -22.70 -15.18
N GLN A 348 -15.11 -23.54 -14.22
CA GLN A 348 -15.57 -23.44 -12.83
C GLN A 348 -14.80 -22.36 -12.08
N TYR A 349 -15.48 -21.75 -11.12
CA TYR A 349 -14.92 -20.74 -10.21
C TYR A 349 -15.42 -21.00 -8.79
N VAL A 350 -14.57 -20.87 -7.81
CA VAL A 350 -15.00 -20.63 -6.44
C VAL A 350 -14.99 -19.12 -6.21
N ARG A 351 -16.06 -18.60 -5.60
CA ARG A 351 -16.28 -17.18 -5.39
C ARG A 351 -16.75 -16.91 -3.96
N THR A 352 -16.28 -15.79 -3.38
CA THR A 352 -16.79 -15.27 -2.10
C THR A 352 -17.03 -13.77 -2.15
N GLY A 353 -17.95 -13.29 -1.34
CA GLY A 353 -18.25 -11.88 -1.10
C GLY A 353 -19.20 -11.75 0.09
N THR A 354 -19.42 -10.53 0.59
CA THR A 354 -20.41 -10.28 1.65
C THR A 354 -21.83 -10.55 1.15
N VAL A 355 -22.73 -10.92 2.06
CA VAL A 355 -24.16 -11.09 1.73
C VAL A 355 -24.80 -9.76 1.33
N ASP A 356 -24.49 -8.69 2.04
CA ASP A 356 -25.16 -7.38 1.90
C ASP A 356 -24.70 -6.56 0.70
N GLN A 357 -23.46 -6.80 0.20
CA GLN A 357 -22.90 -6.08 -0.95
C GLN A 357 -23.09 -4.55 -0.88
N PRO A 358 -22.54 -3.84 0.13
CA PRO A 358 -22.74 -2.41 0.32
C PRO A 358 -21.86 -1.57 -0.64
N ILE A 359 -22.17 -1.61 -1.94
CA ILE A 359 -21.35 -1.04 -3.03
C ILE A 359 -21.06 0.43 -2.78
N LEU A 360 -19.77 0.81 -2.66
CA LEU A 360 -19.27 2.17 -2.40
C LEU A 360 -19.91 2.85 -1.17
N ALA A 361 -20.43 2.07 -0.19
CA ALA A 361 -21.09 2.60 0.97
C ALA A 361 -20.13 3.05 2.08
N LYS A 362 -18.89 2.57 2.06
CA LYS A 362 -17.84 2.95 2.99
C LYS A 362 -16.74 3.72 2.29
N LYS A 363 -16.17 4.68 3.01
CA LYS A 363 -15.01 5.46 2.60
C LYS A 363 -14.14 5.75 3.82
N GLY A 364 -12.84 5.85 3.63
CA GLY A 364 -11.92 6.13 4.73
C GLY A 364 -10.54 5.53 4.52
N ASP A 365 -9.69 5.68 5.53
CA ASP A 365 -8.30 5.26 5.45
C ASP A 365 -8.16 3.74 5.64
N GLY A 366 -8.28 3.24 6.85
CA GLY A 366 -8.03 1.84 7.22
C GLY A 366 -9.17 0.87 6.85
N ILE A 367 -9.80 1.02 5.68
CA ILE A 367 -10.94 0.21 5.24
C ILE A 367 -10.49 -0.83 4.23
N CYS A 368 -10.89 -2.08 4.45
CA CYS A 368 -10.89 -3.14 3.44
C CYS A 368 -12.22 -3.15 2.70
N ILE A 369 -12.21 -3.61 1.45
CA ILE A 369 -13.42 -3.75 0.64
C ILE A 369 -14.36 -4.79 1.23
N ASP A 370 -15.68 -4.49 1.22
CA ASP A 370 -16.74 -5.42 1.63
C ASP A 370 -17.91 -5.49 0.64
N TRP A 371 -17.64 -5.12 -0.61
CA TRP A 371 -18.53 -5.36 -1.75
C TRP A 371 -17.74 -5.97 -2.89
N GLY A 372 -18.42 -6.45 -3.93
CA GLY A 372 -17.80 -7.20 -5.00
C GLY A 372 -17.46 -8.63 -4.60
N TYR A 373 -16.61 -9.27 -5.39
CA TYR A 373 -16.35 -10.69 -5.24
C TYR A 373 -14.90 -11.05 -5.52
N PHE A 374 -14.32 -11.85 -4.65
CA PHE A 374 -13.05 -12.53 -4.86
C PHE A 374 -13.29 -13.87 -5.58
N TYR A 375 -12.45 -14.19 -6.58
CA TYR A 375 -12.57 -15.38 -7.43
C TYR A 375 -11.28 -16.17 -7.52
N ILE A 376 -11.40 -17.50 -7.54
CA ILE A 376 -10.35 -18.42 -8.01
C ILE A 376 -10.95 -19.30 -9.11
N PRO A 377 -10.46 -19.23 -10.36
CA PRO A 377 -10.88 -20.12 -11.45
C PRO A 377 -10.20 -21.48 -11.38
N ALA A 378 -10.86 -22.54 -11.87
CA ALA A 378 -10.31 -23.88 -12.08
C ALA A 378 -9.36 -23.92 -13.30
N ALA A 379 -8.55 -22.86 -13.51
CA ALA A 379 -7.57 -22.85 -14.57
C ALA A 379 -6.42 -23.79 -14.23
N ASN A 380 -6.21 -24.81 -15.06
CA ASN A 380 -5.21 -25.87 -14.89
C ASN A 380 -5.32 -26.74 -13.63
N GLY A 381 -6.40 -26.62 -12.86
CA GLY A 381 -6.66 -27.39 -11.65
C GLY A 381 -8.15 -27.51 -11.38
N THR A 382 -8.51 -27.85 -10.16
CA THR A 382 -9.89 -27.93 -9.67
C THR A 382 -10.12 -26.93 -8.55
N VAL A 383 -11.36 -26.46 -8.39
CA VAL A 383 -11.76 -25.60 -7.29
C VAL A 383 -12.94 -26.20 -6.54
N THR A 384 -12.95 -26.05 -5.23
CA THR A 384 -14.02 -26.52 -4.35
C THR A 384 -14.27 -25.53 -3.22
N VAL A 385 -15.45 -25.61 -2.61
CA VAL A 385 -15.73 -24.99 -1.32
C VAL A 385 -15.45 -26.02 -0.24
N GLY A 386 -14.43 -25.76 0.60
CA GLY A 386 -14.17 -26.49 1.83
C GLY A 386 -14.79 -25.82 3.03
N THR A 387 -14.53 -26.32 4.23
CA THR A 387 -14.86 -25.71 5.50
C THR A 387 -13.69 -25.83 6.47
N ASP A 388 -13.51 -24.84 7.32
CA ASP A 388 -12.58 -24.92 8.44
C ASP A 388 -13.23 -25.61 9.66
N ALA A 389 -12.52 -25.68 10.78
CA ALA A 389 -13.01 -26.29 12.01
C ALA A 389 -14.17 -25.54 12.67
N ALA A 390 -14.41 -24.27 12.29
CA ALA A 390 -15.52 -23.44 12.74
C ALA A 390 -16.69 -23.44 11.74
N ASP A 391 -16.72 -24.39 10.79
CA ASP A 391 -17.68 -24.48 9.69
C ASP A 391 -17.70 -23.23 8.77
N LYS A 392 -16.66 -22.39 8.83
CA LYS A 392 -16.50 -21.25 7.90
C LYS A 392 -16.04 -21.76 6.53
N PRO A 393 -16.58 -21.23 5.42
CA PRO A 393 -16.21 -21.69 4.10
C PRO A 393 -14.75 -21.38 3.75
N LEU A 394 -14.13 -22.26 2.97
CA LEU A 394 -12.79 -22.11 2.41
C LEU A 394 -12.85 -22.17 0.89
N LEU A 395 -12.04 -21.35 0.20
CA LEU A 395 -11.88 -21.40 -1.24
C LEU A 395 -10.63 -22.21 -1.56
N CYS A 396 -10.83 -23.46 -2.00
CA CYS A 396 -9.76 -24.40 -2.23
C CYS A 396 -9.45 -24.54 -3.72
N TYR A 397 -8.18 -24.43 -4.08
CA TYR A 397 -7.63 -24.76 -5.39
C TYR A 397 -6.70 -25.96 -5.25
N THR A 398 -6.83 -26.96 -6.15
CA THR A 398 -6.00 -28.16 -6.18
C THR A 398 -5.46 -28.40 -7.58
N HIS A 399 -4.16 -28.63 -7.68
CA HIS A 399 -3.49 -29.08 -8.90
C HIS A 399 -2.82 -30.44 -8.67
N GLU A 400 -3.25 -31.43 -9.45
CA GLU A 400 -2.67 -32.76 -9.44
C GLU A 400 -1.58 -32.88 -10.51
N PHE A 401 -0.33 -32.95 -10.11
CA PHE A 401 0.76 -33.27 -11.04
C PHE A 401 0.84 -34.75 -11.37
N GLY A 402 0.34 -35.61 -10.45
CA GLY A 402 0.55 -37.03 -10.49
C GLY A 402 2.02 -37.41 -10.35
N LYS A 403 2.42 -38.56 -10.88
CA LYS A 403 3.82 -39.03 -10.82
C LYS A 403 4.69 -38.31 -11.82
N THR A 404 5.62 -37.54 -11.34
CA THR A 404 6.52 -36.75 -12.17
C THR A 404 7.87 -36.50 -11.51
N ARG A 405 8.91 -36.20 -12.33
CA ARG A 405 10.19 -35.68 -11.86
C ARG A 405 10.26 -34.17 -11.93
N GLN A 406 9.52 -33.59 -12.87
CA GLN A 406 9.44 -32.14 -13.08
C GLN A 406 8.17 -31.80 -13.82
N ALA A 407 7.45 -30.82 -13.32
CA ALA A 407 6.28 -30.25 -13.98
C ALA A 407 6.08 -28.81 -13.51
N ALA A 408 5.38 -28.01 -14.31
CA ALA A 408 5.05 -26.63 -14.00
C ALA A 408 3.61 -26.31 -14.40
N SER A 409 2.99 -25.40 -13.67
CA SER A 409 1.65 -24.90 -13.97
C SER A 409 1.44 -23.51 -13.35
N PHE A 410 0.24 -22.97 -13.43
CA PHE A 410 -0.14 -21.73 -12.79
C PHE A 410 -1.61 -21.72 -12.39
N MET A 411 -1.94 -20.92 -11.42
CA MET A 411 -3.30 -20.52 -11.06
C MET A 411 -3.46 -19.01 -11.15
N MET A 412 -4.69 -18.55 -11.05
CA MET A 412 -5.05 -17.13 -11.04
C MET A 412 -5.96 -16.83 -9.85
N MET A 413 -5.89 -15.58 -9.38
CA MET A 413 -6.81 -15.00 -8.39
C MET A 413 -7.22 -13.61 -8.88
N GLY A 414 -8.46 -13.19 -8.58
CA GLY A 414 -8.92 -11.88 -8.99
C GLY A 414 -10.09 -11.39 -8.19
N TYR A 415 -10.31 -10.06 -8.26
CA TYR A 415 -11.38 -9.38 -7.55
C TYR A 415 -12.21 -8.51 -8.51
N ASP A 416 -13.53 -8.61 -8.47
CA ASP A 416 -14.46 -7.72 -9.21
C ASP A 416 -15.16 -6.82 -8.18
N GLU A 417 -14.83 -5.55 -8.19
CA GLU A 417 -15.41 -4.56 -7.27
C GLU A 417 -16.83 -4.12 -7.67
N ILE A 418 -17.34 -4.58 -8.84
CA ILE A 418 -18.66 -4.22 -9.42
C ILE A 418 -18.72 -2.75 -9.83
N GLU A 419 -18.51 -1.83 -8.90
CA GLU A 419 -18.26 -0.41 -9.09
C GLU A 419 -17.00 -0.07 -8.28
N ASP A 420 -16.01 0.55 -8.92
CA ASP A 420 -14.68 0.71 -8.35
C ASP A 420 -14.51 2.06 -7.66
N ILE A 421 -15.12 3.13 -8.20
CA ILE A 421 -14.91 4.49 -7.71
C ILE A 421 -16.10 5.39 -8.06
N GLU A 422 -16.36 6.39 -7.23
CA GLU A 422 -17.28 7.47 -7.55
C GLU A 422 -16.50 8.77 -7.81
N TYR A 423 -16.70 9.35 -8.99
CA TYR A 423 -16.10 10.63 -9.37
C TYR A 423 -17.18 11.62 -9.82
N MET A 424 -17.20 12.77 -9.20
CA MET A 424 -18.19 13.84 -9.44
C MET A 424 -19.64 13.33 -9.47
N TYR A 425 -19.97 12.51 -8.43
CA TYR A 425 -21.30 11.90 -8.19
C TYR A 425 -21.71 10.84 -9.23
N LYS A 426 -20.79 10.33 -10.01
CA LYS A 426 -21.02 9.24 -10.93
C LYS A 426 -20.09 8.07 -10.63
N ARG A 427 -20.60 6.85 -10.73
CA ARG A 427 -19.87 5.62 -10.45
C ARG A 427 -19.21 5.08 -11.70
N TYR A 428 -18.01 4.60 -11.57
CA TYR A 428 -17.19 4.05 -12.65
C TYR A 428 -16.58 2.71 -12.25
N LYS A 429 -16.38 1.88 -13.28
CA LYS A 429 -15.60 0.65 -13.18
C LYS A 429 -14.14 0.92 -13.48
N GLY A 430 -13.24 0.06 -13.00
CA GLY A 430 -11.85 0.06 -13.39
C GLY A 430 -11.68 0.00 -14.91
N TYR A 431 -10.59 0.57 -15.41
CA TYR A 431 -10.32 0.68 -16.84
C TYR A 431 -10.43 -0.67 -17.58
N TRP A 432 -9.94 -1.76 -16.99
CA TRP A 432 -10.00 -3.13 -17.49
C TRP A 432 -11.41 -3.58 -17.95
N ALA A 433 -12.43 -3.03 -17.31
CA ALA A 433 -13.84 -3.38 -17.58
C ALA A 433 -14.42 -2.65 -18.80
N HIS A 434 -13.69 -1.66 -19.37
CA HIS A 434 -14.13 -0.86 -20.53
C HIS A 434 -15.58 -0.39 -20.41
N GLY A 435 -15.90 0.30 -19.31
CA GLY A 435 -17.24 0.78 -19.01
C GLY A 435 -18.26 -0.35 -18.76
N GLY A 436 -17.80 -1.54 -18.39
CA GLY A 436 -18.64 -2.72 -18.12
C GLY A 436 -18.91 -3.62 -19.34
N THR A 437 -18.25 -3.36 -20.47
CA THR A 437 -18.36 -4.22 -21.66
C THR A 437 -17.51 -5.49 -21.53
N VAL A 438 -16.49 -5.48 -20.67
CA VAL A 438 -15.66 -6.64 -20.33
C VAL A 438 -16.01 -7.10 -18.92
N SER A 439 -16.42 -8.35 -18.78
CA SER A 439 -16.66 -8.99 -17.47
C SER A 439 -15.38 -9.58 -16.90
N ILE A 440 -15.36 -9.82 -15.58
CA ILE A 440 -14.24 -10.49 -14.89
C ILE A 440 -13.96 -11.89 -15.51
N PHE A 441 -14.98 -12.60 -15.96
CA PHE A 441 -14.84 -13.91 -16.61
C PHE A 441 -14.13 -13.83 -17.96
N GLN A 442 -14.45 -12.81 -18.78
CA GLN A 442 -13.76 -12.55 -20.03
C GLN A 442 -12.30 -12.14 -19.78
N MET A 443 -12.06 -11.36 -18.72
CA MET A 443 -10.70 -10.98 -18.32
C MET A 443 -9.88 -12.21 -17.88
N PHE A 444 -10.42 -13.11 -17.07
CA PHE A 444 -9.78 -14.39 -16.73
C PHE A 444 -9.44 -15.23 -17.97
N GLN A 445 -10.37 -15.34 -18.92
CA GLN A 445 -10.14 -16.10 -20.17
C GLN A 445 -9.04 -15.45 -21.01
N ARG A 446 -9.05 -14.12 -21.17
CA ARG A 446 -8.04 -13.36 -21.89
C ARG A 446 -6.65 -13.58 -21.23
N MET A 447 -6.54 -13.35 -19.94
CA MET A 447 -5.28 -13.48 -19.23
C MET A 447 -4.76 -14.92 -19.24
N ARG A 448 -5.65 -15.93 -19.10
CA ARG A 448 -5.27 -17.34 -19.25
C ARG A 448 -4.69 -17.63 -20.64
N SER A 449 -5.31 -17.15 -21.69
CA SER A 449 -4.88 -17.39 -23.08
C SER A 449 -3.57 -16.67 -23.43
N GLN A 450 -3.29 -15.54 -22.76
CA GLN A 450 -2.12 -14.70 -23.00
C GLN A 450 -0.99 -14.93 -21.98
N TYR A 451 -1.13 -15.94 -21.12
CA TYR A 451 -0.23 -16.17 -20.00
C TYR A 451 1.26 -16.08 -20.37
N GLN A 452 1.72 -16.82 -21.37
CA GLN A 452 3.13 -16.85 -21.79
C GLN A 452 3.64 -15.45 -22.21
N SER A 453 2.85 -14.73 -23.00
CA SER A 453 3.20 -13.38 -23.45
C SER A 453 3.25 -12.38 -22.30
N ILE A 454 2.30 -12.47 -21.35
CA ILE A 454 2.26 -11.61 -20.17
C ILE A 454 3.49 -11.87 -19.28
N MET A 455 3.80 -13.14 -19.02
CA MET A 455 4.96 -13.52 -18.20
C MET A 455 6.27 -13.03 -18.82
N GLN A 456 6.43 -13.16 -20.12
CA GLN A 456 7.62 -12.66 -20.83
C GLN A 456 7.73 -11.13 -20.68
N ARG A 457 6.66 -10.40 -20.92
CA ARG A 457 6.63 -8.92 -20.79
C ARG A 457 6.94 -8.49 -19.34
N CYS A 458 6.41 -9.19 -18.34
CA CYS A 458 6.73 -8.91 -16.95
C CYS A 458 8.22 -9.08 -16.64
N ARG A 459 8.85 -10.16 -17.14
CA ARG A 459 10.30 -10.36 -16.99
C ARG A 459 11.14 -9.30 -17.70
N GLU A 460 10.74 -8.90 -18.90
CA GLU A 460 11.41 -7.82 -19.66
C GLU A 460 11.27 -6.48 -18.92
N PHE A 461 10.12 -6.23 -18.30
CA PHE A 461 9.86 -5.06 -17.48
C PHE A 461 10.68 -5.07 -16.19
N ASP A 462 10.75 -6.20 -15.48
CA ASP A 462 11.60 -6.37 -14.29
C ASP A 462 13.05 -6.07 -14.60
N LYS A 463 13.54 -6.58 -15.76
CA LYS A 463 14.89 -6.30 -16.24
C LYS A 463 15.10 -4.80 -16.49
N MET A 464 14.15 -4.13 -17.14
CA MET A 464 14.24 -2.70 -17.47
C MET A 464 14.34 -1.85 -16.19
N ILE A 465 13.49 -2.10 -15.20
CA ILE A 465 13.51 -1.36 -13.92
C ILE A 465 14.84 -1.56 -13.19
N TYR A 466 15.30 -2.81 -13.13
CA TYR A 466 16.57 -3.12 -12.48
C TYR A 466 17.77 -2.46 -13.18
N ASP A 467 17.84 -2.55 -14.51
CA ASP A 467 18.94 -1.99 -15.30
C ASP A 467 18.95 -0.45 -15.25
N ASP A 468 17.81 0.21 -15.28
CA ASP A 468 17.70 1.66 -15.09
C ASP A 468 18.24 2.09 -13.72
N GLY A 469 17.88 1.37 -12.67
CA GLY A 469 18.38 1.62 -11.31
C GLY A 469 19.89 1.40 -11.20
N LEU A 470 20.42 0.32 -11.82
CA LEU A 470 21.84 0.02 -11.85
C LEU A 470 22.62 1.10 -12.62
N ALA A 471 22.10 1.58 -13.74
CA ALA A 471 22.72 2.64 -14.55
C ALA A 471 22.75 3.97 -13.80
N ALA A 472 21.66 4.36 -13.13
CA ALA A 472 21.54 5.63 -12.40
C ALA A 472 22.23 5.61 -11.02
N GLY A 473 22.39 4.42 -10.40
CA GLY A 473 22.95 4.24 -9.07
C GLY A 473 23.89 3.03 -8.99
N ASN A 474 23.50 2.02 -8.23
CA ASN A 474 24.19 0.75 -8.05
C ASN A 474 23.17 -0.38 -7.84
N GLU A 475 23.64 -1.59 -7.49
CA GLU A 475 22.79 -2.74 -7.21
C GLU A 475 21.77 -2.45 -6.08
N HIS A 476 22.18 -1.82 -4.99
CA HIS A 476 21.30 -1.45 -3.90
C HIS A 476 20.17 -0.52 -4.35
N TYR A 477 20.49 0.47 -5.19
CA TYR A 477 19.48 1.38 -5.73
C TYR A 477 18.52 0.64 -6.68
N ALA A 478 19.05 -0.27 -7.52
CA ALA A 478 18.23 -1.10 -8.41
C ALA A 478 17.25 -2.01 -7.63
N GLU A 479 17.71 -2.60 -6.51
CA GLU A 479 16.88 -3.41 -5.65
C GLU A 479 15.78 -2.59 -4.94
N ILE A 480 16.11 -1.37 -4.47
CA ILE A 480 15.11 -0.44 -3.91
C ILE A 480 14.00 -0.15 -4.94
N LEU A 481 14.38 0.21 -6.19
CA LEU A 481 13.39 0.51 -7.23
C LEU A 481 12.53 -0.72 -7.55
N SER A 482 13.16 -1.89 -7.73
CA SER A 482 12.47 -3.13 -8.02
C SER A 482 11.44 -3.49 -6.94
N ALA A 483 11.81 -3.41 -5.67
CA ALA A 483 10.92 -3.72 -4.55
C ALA A 483 9.79 -2.68 -4.36
N SER A 484 9.99 -1.44 -4.83
CA SER A 484 9.05 -0.34 -4.63
C SER A 484 7.99 -0.22 -5.72
N TYR A 485 8.21 -0.78 -6.92
CA TYR A 485 7.33 -0.55 -8.08
C TYR A 485 5.87 -0.94 -7.82
N ARG A 486 5.61 -2.21 -7.43
CA ARG A 486 4.23 -2.67 -7.13
C ARG A 486 3.58 -1.89 -5.99
N HIS A 487 4.36 -1.48 -5.01
CA HIS A 487 3.89 -0.67 -3.89
C HIS A 487 3.30 0.67 -4.39
N VAL A 488 3.98 1.35 -5.32
CA VAL A 488 3.50 2.63 -5.88
C VAL A 488 2.23 2.41 -6.69
N ILE A 489 2.26 1.46 -7.64
CA ILE A 489 1.12 1.22 -8.54
C ILE A 489 -0.12 0.77 -7.76
N ALA A 490 0.02 -0.15 -6.81
CA ALA A 490 -1.08 -0.69 -6.01
C ALA A 490 -1.76 0.32 -5.07
N ALA A 491 -1.25 1.54 -4.98
CA ALA A 491 -1.91 2.62 -4.25
C ALA A 491 -2.89 3.44 -5.13
N HIS A 492 -3.16 3.00 -6.36
CA HIS A 492 -3.97 3.73 -7.34
C HIS A 492 -5.10 2.90 -7.92
N LYS A 493 -6.10 3.62 -8.46
CA LYS A 493 -7.18 3.08 -9.29
C LYS A 493 -7.19 3.79 -10.64
N LEU A 494 -7.07 3.00 -11.74
CA LEU A 494 -7.16 3.49 -13.11
C LEU A 494 -8.57 3.28 -13.65
N PHE A 495 -9.17 4.33 -14.20
CA PHE A 495 -10.49 4.30 -14.83
C PHE A 495 -10.62 5.34 -15.94
N GLN A 496 -11.70 5.32 -16.66
CA GLN A 496 -12.01 6.29 -17.72
C GLN A 496 -13.40 6.89 -17.47
N ASP A 497 -13.50 8.22 -17.58
CA ASP A 497 -14.79 8.90 -17.47
C ASP A 497 -15.61 8.84 -18.77
N ASP A 498 -16.82 9.41 -18.77
CA ASP A 498 -17.71 9.40 -19.93
C ASP A 498 -17.21 10.24 -21.10
N GLU A 499 -16.31 11.19 -20.85
CA GLU A 499 -15.70 12.04 -21.86
C GLU A 499 -14.50 11.36 -22.52
N GLY A 500 -14.11 10.20 -22.01
CA GLY A 500 -12.97 9.43 -22.47
C GLY A 500 -11.64 9.86 -21.83
N ASN A 501 -11.67 10.71 -20.80
CA ASN A 501 -10.46 11.09 -20.08
C ASN A 501 -9.96 9.90 -19.26
N LEU A 502 -8.67 9.63 -19.37
CA LEU A 502 -7.99 8.69 -18.48
C LEU A 502 -7.81 9.34 -17.11
N LEU A 503 -8.19 8.64 -16.04
CA LEU A 503 -8.06 9.09 -14.66
C LEU A 503 -7.35 8.01 -13.83
N PHE A 504 -6.38 8.43 -13.00
CA PHE A 504 -5.54 7.54 -12.22
C PHE A 504 -5.43 8.06 -10.79
N PHE A 505 -6.33 7.62 -9.91
CA PHE A 505 -6.49 8.18 -8.59
C PHE A 505 -5.75 7.41 -7.51
N SER A 506 -4.89 8.10 -6.79
CA SER A 506 -4.24 7.57 -5.60
C SER A 506 -5.22 7.50 -4.41
N LYS A 507 -4.98 6.55 -3.51
CA LYS A 507 -5.49 6.56 -2.14
C LYS A 507 -4.36 6.91 -1.18
N GLU A 508 -4.56 7.90 -0.34
CA GLU A 508 -3.61 8.23 0.71
C GLU A 508 -3.70 7.23 1.86
N ASN A 509 -3.01 6.10 1.67
CA ASN A 509 -3.01 4.98 2.59
C ASN A 509 -2.35 5.32 3.92
N ASN A 510 -2.93 4.84 5.03
CA ASN A 510 -2.41 4.96 6.39
C ASN A 510 -2.03 6.40 6.78
N SER A 511 -2.93 7.33 6.45
CA SER A 511 -2.82 8.76 6.75
C SER A 511 -4.22 9.34 6.99
N ASN A 512 -4.86 9.90 5.96
CA ASN A 512 -6.20 10.47 6.06
C ASN A 512 -7.22 9.80 5.13
N GLY A 513 -6.77 8.90 4.24
CA GLY A 513 -7.61 8.20 3.27
C GLY A 513 -8.15 9.07 2.15
N CYS A 514 -7.62 10.27 1.93
CA CYS A 514 -8.01 11.13 0.82
C CYS A 514 -7.77 10.44 -0.54
N VAL A 515 -8.59 10.81 -1.52
CA VAL A 515 -8.47 10.33 -2.90
C VAL A 515 -7.84 11.41 -3.77
N ASN A 516 -6.88 10.99 -4.58
CA ASN A 516 -6.15 11.83 -5.53
C ASN A 516 -5.54 13.08 -4.88
N THR A 517 -4.85 12.86 -3.76
CA THR A 517 -4.17 13.90 -2.99
C THR A 517 -2.99 14.45 -3.79
N VAL A 518 -2.93 15.76 -3.95
CA VAL A 518 -1.83 16.43 -4.69
C VAL A 518 -0.48 16.26 -4.00
N ASP A 519 -0.48 16.14 -2.66
CA ASP A 519 0.70 15.82 -1.84
C ASP A 519 1.31 14.43 -2.12
N LEU A 520 0.55 13.51 -2.71
CA LEU A 520 1.05 12.22 -3.20
C LEU A 520 1.47 12.33 -4.65
N THR A 521 0.64 12.94 -5.48
CA THR A 521 0.88 13.13 -6.92
C THR A 521 2.23 13.80 -7.21
N TYR A 522 2.70 14.70 -6.35
CA TYR A 522 3.97 15.40 -6.54
C TYR A 522 5.20 14.56 -6.19
N PRO A 523 5.33 13.98 -4.99
CA PRO A 523 6.51 13.17 -4.65
C PRO A 523 6.65 11.90 -5.49
N GLU A 524 5.55 11.26 -5.91
CA GLU A 524 5.57 10.03 -6.71
C GLU A 524 5.85 10.23 -8.20
N ALA A 525 5.68 11.45 -8.70
CA ALA A 525 5.75 11.81 -10.10
C ALA A 525 6.98 11.26 -10.86
N PRO A 526 8.19 11.19 -10.29
CA PRO A 526 9.36 10.71 -11.02
C PRO A 526 9.19 9.35 -11.68
N LEU A 527 8.51 8.41 -11.05
CA LEU A 527 8.22 7.10 -11.65
C LEU A 527 7.40 7.23 -12.93
N PHE A 528 6.31 7.97 -12.87
CA PHE A 528 5.39 8.14 -14.00
C PHE A 528 6.01 8.97 -15.13
N LEU A 529 6.74 10.01 -14.78
CA LEU A 529 7.49 10.84 -15.75
C LEU A 529 8.59 10.05 -16.48
N CYS A 530 9.14 9.02 -15.84
CA CYS A 530 10.12 8.13 -16.47
C CYS A 530 9.52 7.18 -17.49
N TYR A 531 8.33 6.62 -17.23
CA TYR A 531 7.82 5.47 -17.97
C TYR A 531 6.49 5.70 -18.68
N ASN A 532 5.60 6.50 -18.12
CA ASN A 532 4.32 6.85 -18.72
C ASN A 532 3.77 8.21 -18.26
N PRO A 533 4.18 9.33 -18.89
CA PRO A 533 3.71 10.66 -18.53
C PRO A 533 2.18 10.85 -18.65
N GLU A 534 1.48 10.01 -19.44
CA GLU A 534 0.02 10.08 -19.55
C GLU A 534 -0.68 9.72 -18.23
N LEU A 535 -0.10 8.82 -17.41
CA LEU A 535 -0.61 8.53 -16.07
C LEU A 535 -0.43 9.73 -15.14
N GLN A 536 0.69 10.48 -15.25
CA GLN A 536 0.86 11.72 -14.51
C GLN A 536 -0.19 12.76 -14.90
N LYS A 537 -0.52 12.89 -16.19
CA LYS A 537 -1.63 13.74 -16.65
C LYS A 537 -2.97 13.25 -16.08
N ALA A 538 -3.19 11.94 -16.05
CA ALA A 538 -4.42 11.32 -15.54
C ALA A 538 -4.66 11.62 -14.05
N MET A 539 -3.62 11.73 -13.23
CA MET A 539 -3.72 12.18 -11.84
C MET A 539 -4.08 13.66 -11.72
N MET A 540 -3.52 14.50 -12.60
CA MET A 540 -3.65 15.95 -12.49
C MET A 540 -4.93 16.52 -13.14
N THR A 541 -5.44 15.86 -14.19
CA THR A 541 -6.58 16.33 -15.00
C THR A 541 -7.79 16.66 -14.14
N SER A 542 -8.16 15.80 -13.21
CA SER A 542 -9.32 15.97 -12.34
C SER A 542 -9.18 17.15 -11.37
N VAL A 543 -7.97 17.48 -10.90
CA VAL A 543 -7.70 18.64 -10.03
C VAL A 543 -7.86 19.94 -10.83
N PHE A 544 -7.36 19.97 -12.07
CA PHE A 544 -7.58 21.09 -12.98
C PHE A 544 -9.06 21.27 -13.33
N ASP A 545 -9.75 20.18 -13.68
CA ASP A 545 -11.17 20.22 -14.04
C ASP A 545 -12.05 20.63 -12.85
N TYR A 546 -11.70 20.25 -11.62
CA TYR A 546 -12.36 20.71 -10.41
C TYR A 546 -12.28 22.23 -10.23
N SER A 547 -11.11 22.81 -10.49
CA SER A 547 -10.93 24.27 -10.48
C SER A 547 -11.65 24.96 -11.67
N LEU A 548 -11.53 24.40 -12.88
CA LEU A 548 -12.14 24.94 -14.09
C LEU A 548 -13.68 24.94 -14.02
N SER A 549 -14.27 23.93 -13.37
CA SER A 549 -15.73 23.80 -13.22
C SER A 549 -16.38 24.86 -12.33
N GLY A 550 -15.59 25.67 -11.61
CA GLY A 550 -16.06 26.65 -10.64
C GLY A 550 -16.55 26.05 -9.31
N ARG A 551 -16.39 24.76 -9.10
CA ARG A 551 -16.65 24.07 -7.80
C ARG A 551 -15.57 24.42 -6.78
N TRP A 552 -14.33 24.61 -7.25
CA TRP A 552 -13.22 25.12 -6.48
C TRP A 552 -12.92 26.56 -6.92
N THR A 553 -13.17 27.52 -6.03
CA THR A 553 -13.09 28.97 -6.36
C THR A 553 -11.90 29.68 -5.73
N LYS A 554 -11.07 28.94 -4.95
CA LYS A 554 -9.89 29.52 -4.32
C LYS A 554 -8.77 29.74 -5.36
N PRO A 555 -7.87 30.73 -5.13
CA PRO A 555 -6.84 31.10 -6.13
C PRO A 555 -5.61 30.17 -6.13
N PHE A 556 -5.77 28.95 -5.64
CA PHE A 556 -4.76 27.88 -5.56
C PHE A 556 -5.40 26.50 -5.78
N ALA A 557 -4.60 25.46 -5.98
CA ALA A 557 -5.09 24.13 -6.22
C ALA A 557 -5.72 23.50 -4.97
N ALA A 558 -6.67 22.59 -5.16
CA ALA A 558 -7.25 21.80 -4.09
C ALA A 558 -6.24 20.73 -3.60
N HIS A 559 -6.31 20.36 -2.32
CA HIS A 559 -5.49 19.31 -1.72
C HIS A 559 -5.88 17.91 -2.23
N ASP A 560 -7.17 17.61 -2.30
CA ASP A 560 -7.72 16.30 -2.66
C ASP A 560 -9.06 16.43 -3.40
N LEU A 561 -9.62 15.32 -3.82
CA LEU A 561 -10.94 15.26 -4.43
C LEU A 561 -11.99 14.51 -3.59
N GLY A 562 -11.68 14.14 -2.36
CA GLY A 562 -12.61 13.42 -1.47
C GLY A 562 -11.93 12.40 -0.60
N THR A 563 -12.72 11.47 -0.05
CA THR A 563 -12.23 10.31 0.71
C THR A 563 -12.44 9.05 -0.13
N TYR A 564 -11.36 8.26 -0.35
CA TYR A 564 -11.40 7.07 -1.19
C TYR A 564 -12.49 6.07 -0.73
N PRO A 565 -13.30 5.54 -1.64
CA PRO A 565 -13.29 5.66 -3.11
C PRO A 565 -14.25 6.73 -3.67
N ILE A 566 -14.62 7.75 -2.90
CA ILE A 566 -15.60 8.79 -3.26
C ILE A 566 -14.90 10.11 -3.55
N ALA A 567 -14.78 10.48 -4.84
CA ALA A 567 -14.06 11.65 -5.33
C ALA A 567 -15.01 12.76 -5.81
N ASN A 568 -15.67 13.47 -4.88
CA ASN A 568 -16.69 14.48 -5.18
C ASN A 568 -16.28 15.92 -4.82
N GLY A 569 -15.03 16.16 -4.44
CA GLY A 569 -14.47 17.45 -4.06
C GLY A 569 -13.70 17.37 -2.74
N GLN A 570 -12.83 18.36 -2.48
CA GLN A 570 -11.93 18.38 -1.32
C GLN A 570 -12.68 18.16 -0.01
N VAL A 571 -12.12 17.30 0.83
CA VAL A 571 -12.61 17.00 2.19
C VAL A 571 -11.58 17.33 3.27
N TYR A 572 -10.29 17.47 2.92
CA TYR A 572 -9.26 17.84 3.88
C TYR A 572 -9.56 19.20 4.52
N GLY A 573 -9.49 19.26 5.86
CA GLY A 573 -9.99 20.41 6.62
C GLY A 573 -9.13 21.68 6.57
N ALA A 574 -7.89 21.58 6.06
CA ALA A 574 -6.96 22.68 5.93
C ALA A 574 -6.53 22.88 4.47
N ASP A 575 -6.39 24.14 4.07
CA ASP A 575 -5.81 24.46 2.77
C ASP A 575 -4.28 24.44 2.85
N MET A 576 -3.64 24.05 1.73
CA MET A 576 -2.19 24.07 1.56
C MET A 576 -1.83 24.91 0.32
N PRO A 577 -2.08 26.23 0.35
CA PRO A 577 -2.15 27.04 -0.87
C PRO A 577 -0.87 27.09 -1.69
N LEU A 578 0.28 27.29 -1.04
CA LEU A 578 1.58 27.36 -1.72
C LEU A 578 2.08 25.99 -2.13
N GLU A 579 1.79 24.99 -1.29
CA GLU A 579 2.15 23.59 -1.54
C GLU A 579 1.50 23.08 -2.82
N GLU A 580 0.17 23.10 -2.89
CA GLU A 580 -0.58 22.46 -3.97
C GLU A 580 -0.46 23.22 -5.29
N ALA A 581 -0.48 24.55 -5.25
CA ALA A 581 -0.26 25.34 -6.45
C ALA A 581 1.18 25.14 -7.00
N GLY A 582 2.18 25.07 -6.12
CA GLY A 582 3.56 24.80 -6.49
C GLY A 582 3.76 23.42 -7.09
N ASN A 583 3.14 22.39 -6.48
CA ASN A 583 3.14 21.02 -6.96
C ASN A 583 2.58 20.92 -8.38
N MET A 584 1.37 21.41 -8.58
CA MET A 584 0.65 21.32 -9.86
C MET A 584 1.35 22.08 -10.98
N LEU A 585 1.84 23.31 -10.73
CA LEU A 585 2.55 24.09 -11.75
C LEU A 585 3.87 23.45 -12.15
N THR A 586 4.63 22.92 -11.19
CA THR A 586 5.91 22.25 -11.44
C THR A 586 5.73 21.02 -12.32
N LEU A 587 4.76 20.16 -11.96
CA LEU A 587 4.47 18.95 -12.73
C LEU A 587 3.91 19.26 -14.13
N ALA A 588 3.03 20.28 -14.24
CA ALA A 588 2.52 20.73 -15.53
C ALA A 588 3.63 21.19 -16.48
N ALA A 589 4.60 21.96 -15.96
CA ALA A 589 5.75 22.39 -16.75
C ALA A 589 6.63 21.21 -17.18
N GLN A 590 6.87 20.25 -16.28
CA GLN A 590 7.64 19.05 -16.61
C GLN A 590 6.94 18.22 -17.71
N LEU A 591 5.63 18.06 -17.65
CA LEU A 591 4.84 17.38 -18.70
C LEU A 591 4.93 18.14 -20.04
N CYS A 592 4.77 19.46 -20.04
CA CYS A 592 4.95 20.27 -21.26
C CYS A 592 6.35 20.12 -21.86
N LYS A 593 7.39 20.05 -21.02
CA LYS A 593 8.78 19.80 -21.49
C LYS A 593 8.94 18.41 -22.10
N LEU A 594 8.32 17.39 -21.55
CA LEU A 594 8.33 16.02 -22.10
C LEU A 594 7.58 15.94 -23.43
N ASP A 595 6.43 16.62 -23.55
CA ASP A 595 5.62 16.69 -24.78
C ASP A 595 6.23 17.60 -25.84
N GLY A 596 7.10 18.52 -25.47
CA GLY A 596 7.64 19.57 -26.35
C GLY A 596 6.61 20.64 -26.76
N ASN A 597 5.45 20.71 -26.07
CA ASN A 597 4.37 21.65 -26.35
C ASN A 597 3.50 21.90 -25.09
N THR A 598 2.54 22.84 -25.18
CA THR A 598 1.65 23.22 -24.06
C THR A 598 0.21 22.73 -24.20
N ASN A 599 -0.07 21.82 -25.16
CA ASN A 599 -1.44 21.41 -25.48
C ASN A 599 -2.22 20.91 -24.25
N TYR A 600 -1.56 20.17 -23.37
CA TYR A 600 -2.18 19.65 -22.14
C TYR A 600 -2.73 20.76 -21.23
N VAL A 601 -2.01 21.87 -21.08
CA VAL A 601 -2.39 22.97 -20.18
C VAL A 601 -3.18 24.08 -20.85
N ASP A 602 -3.39 24.05 -22.17
CA ASP A 602 -4.00 25.16 -22.91
C ASP A 602 -5.42 25.47 -22.45
N LYS A 603 -6.26 24.46 -22.17
CA LYS A 603 -7.61 24.68 -21.62
C LYS A 603 -7.60 25.19 -20.19
N TYR A 604 -6.50 24.97 -19.45
CA TYR A 604 -6.34 25.35 -18.04
C TYR A 604 -5.56 26.65 -17.84
N TRP A 605 -5.21 27.35 -18.94
CA TRP A 605 -4.27 28.47 -18.88
C TRP A 605 -4.66 29.54 -17.85
N ASN A 606 -5.95 29.87 -17.74
CA ASN A 606 -6.43 30.85 -16.77
C ASN A 606 -6.26 30.35 -15.32
N VAL A 607 -6.50 29.06 -15.09
CA VAL A 607 -6.35 28.43 -13.75
C VAL A 607 -4.87 28.50 -13.33
N ILE A 608 -3.95 28.04 -14.19
CA ILE A 608 -2.52 28.04 -13.87
C ILE A 608 -1.94 29.45 -13.76
N THR A 609 -2.49 30.45 -14.50
CA THR A 609 -2.12 31.86 -14.33
C THR A 609 -2.51 32.37 -12.95
N THR A 610 -3.73 32.07 -12.49
CA THR A 610 -4.20 32.46 -11.15
C THR A 610 -3.31 31.85 -10.06
N TRP A 611 -2.94 30.57 -10.20
CA TRP A 611 -2.05 29.91 -9.24
C TRP A 611 -0.63 30.51 -9.25
N ALA A 612 -0.10 30.84 -10.43
CA ALA A 612 1.22 31.47 -10.57
C ALA A 612 1.25 32.86 -9.96
N ASP A 613 0.18 33.65 -10.14
CA ASP A 613 0.04 34.97 -9.49
C ASP A 613 0.01 34.82 -7.98
N TYR A 614 -0.79 33.87 -7.45
CA TYR A 614 -0.85 33.61 -6.02
C TYR A 614 0.53 33.25 -5.43
N LEU A 615 1.28 32.34 -6.08
CA LEU A 615 2.64 31.99 -5.66
C LEU A 615 3.59 33.17 -5.72
N SER A 616 3.50 34.00 -6.76
CA SER A 616 4.31 35.18 -6.94
C SER A 616 4.08 36.25 -5.85
N GLU A 617 2.86 36.36 -5.36
CA GLU A 617 2.48 37.33 -4.32
C GLU A 617 2.79 36.82 -2.91
N ASN A 618 2.50 35.57 -2.62
CA ASN A 618 2.49 35.02 -1.25
C ASN A 618 3.68 34.11 -0.94
N GLY A 619 4.40 33.61 -1.97
CA GLY A 619 5.38 32.52 -1.79
C GLY A 619 6.78 32.97 -1.37
N GLN A 620 7.08 34.30 -1.29
CA GLN A 620 8.42 34.75 -0.89
C GLN A 620 8.72 34.44 0.58
N ASP A 621 7.75 34.67 1.43
CA ASP A 621 7.83 34.49 2.88
C ASP A 621 6.51 33.84 3.34
N PRO A 622 6.42 32.50 3.35
CA PRO A 622 5.17 31.80 3.58
C PRO A 622 4.54 32.09 4.94
N GLU A 623 3.25 32.33 4.96
CA GLU A 623 2.47 32.34 6.20
C GLU A 623 2.45 30.94 6.82
N ASN A 624 1.99 30.81 8.06
CA ASN A 624 1.85 29.53 8.73
C ASN A 624 0.76 28.69 8.04
N GLN A 625 1.19 27.63 7.36
CA GLN A 625 0.34 26.68 6.65
C GLN A 625 0.98 25.30 6.65
N LEU A 626 0.16 24.27 6.40
CA LEU A 626 0.64 22.90 6.20
C LEU A 626 1.47 22.79 4.91
N CYS A 627 2.39 21.86 4.87
CA CYS A 627 3.24 21.54 3.73
C CYS A 627 3.79 20.11 3.87
N THR A 628 4.36 19.54 2.82
CA THR A 628 4.84 18.15 2.81
C THR A 628 6.15 17.92 3.58
N ASP A 629 6.61 18.87 4.39
CA ASP A 629 7.72 18.72 5.33
C ASP A 629 7.34 19.09 6.79
N ASP A 630 6.07 19.01 7.13
CA ASP A 630 5.54 19.39 8.44
C ASP A 630 5.48 18.28 9.50
N PHE A 631 6.13 17.14 9.25
CA PHE A 631 6.15 15.94 10.11
C PHE A 631 6.68 16.17 11.54
N ALA A 632 7.36 17.28 11.77
CA ALA A 632 7.73 17.76 13.11
C ALA A 632 6.96 19.05 13.50
N GLY A 633 5.79 19.27 12.88
CA GLY A 633 4.97 20.47 12.98
C GLY A 633 5.28 21.50 11.88
N HIS A 634 4.33 22.41 11.62
CA HIS A 634 4.45 23.44 10.60
C HIS A 634 4.82 24.81 11.21
N TRP A 635 5.61 25.57 10.47
CA TRP A 635 6.02 26.93 10.85
C TRP A 635 5.78 27.90 9.70
N ALA A 636 5.39 29.13 10.04
CA ALA A 636 5.53 30.26 9.13
C ALA A 636 6.99 30.45 8.73
N HIS A 637 7.21 31.19 7.65
CA HIS A 637 8.54 31.52 7.17
C HIS A 637 9.36 30.35 6.65
N ASN A 638 8.70 29.22 6.27
CA ASN A 638 9.35 27.99 5.80
C ASN A 638 10.11 28.22 4.50
N THR A 639 11.42 28.00 4.54
CA THR A 639 12.31 28.29 3.40
C THR A 639 12.17 27.29 2.26
N ASN A 640 11.84 26.01 2.53
CA ASN A 640 11.62 25.02 1.48
C ASN A 640 10.27 25.22 0.77
N LEU A 641 9.25 25.64 1.49
CA LEU A 641 7.96 26.03 0.90
C LEU A 641 8.11 27.28 0.03
N SER A 642 8.98 28.23 0.42
CA SER A 642 9.35 29.37 -0.44
C SER A 642 10.05 28.91 -1.73
N ILE A 643 10.94 27.90 -1.68
CA ILE A 643 11.55 27.33 -2.89
C ILE A 643 10.48 26.70 -3.79
N LYS A 644 9.51 25.99 -3.25
CA LYS A 644 8.39 25.42 -4.02
C LYS A 644 7.63 26.49 -4.78
N ALA A 645 7.31 27.60 -4.12
CA ALA A 645 6.66 28.73 -4.78
C ALA A 645 7.55 29.35 -5.87
N ILE A 646 8.85 29.52 -5.63
CA ILE A 646 9.81 30.03 -6.63
C ILE A 646 9.86 29.10 -7.85
N MET A 647 9.90 27.77 -7.64
CA MET A 647 9.91 26.82 -8.73
C MET A 647 8.56 26.78 -9.46
N GLY A 648 7.43 26.93 -8.78
CA GLY A 648 6.11 27.06 -9.42
C GLY A 648 5.99 28.30 -10.31
N VAL A 649 6.52 29.45 -9.87
CA VAL A 649 6.62 30.69 -10.68
C VAL A 649 7.54 30.46 -11.89
N THR A 650 8.66 29.76 -11.68
CA THR A 650 9.59 29.36 -12.77
C THR A 650 8.89 28.45 -13.77
N ALA A 651 8.15 27.46 -13.29
CA ALA A 651 7.38 26.53 -14.10
C ALA A 651 6.40 27.25 -15.03
N TYR A 652 5.67 28.22 -14.50
CA TYR A 652 4.75 29.04 -15.30
C TYR A 652 5.48 29.87 -16.36
N ALA A 653 6.64 30.45 -16.01
CA ALA A 653 7.47 31.18 -16.97
C ALA A 653 7.96 30.30 -18.12
N GLU A 654 8.37 29.07 -17.81
CA GLU A 654 8.81 28.09 -18.82
C GLU A 654 7.63 27.69 -19.74
N MET A 655 6.46 27.37 -19.19
CA MET A 655 5.26 27.09 -20.00
C MET A 655 4.85 28.27 -20.88
N ALA A 656 4.90 29.49 -20.34
CA ALA A 656 4.63 30.73 -21.11
C ALA A 656 5.63 30.92 -22.26
N ARG A 657 6.91 30.59 -22.05
CA ARG A 657 7.95 30.62 -23.08
C ARG A 657 7.66 29.59 -24.19
N MET A 658 7.32 28.36 -23.83
CA MET A 658 6.94 27.32 -24.78
C MET A 658 5.70 27.68 -25.59
N LYS A 659 4.74 28.37 -24.96
CA LYS A 659 3.52 28.91 -25.62
C LYS A 659 3.77 30.12 -26.52
N GLY A 660 4.98 30.68 -26.51
CA GLY A 660 5.34 31.88 -27.27
C GLY A 660 4.95 33.22 -26.62
N LEU A 661 4.51 33.19 -25.37
CA LEU A 661 4.11 34.36 -24.58
C LEU A 661 5.35 35.02 -23.94
N ARG A 662 6.23 35.61 -24.76
CA ARG A 662 7.57 36.07 -24.33
C ARG A 662 7.52 37.09 -23.20
N ASP A 663 6.66 38.12 -23.29
CA ASP A 663 6.58 39.16 -22.25
C ASP A 663 6.12 38.57 -20.89
N VAL A 664 5.22 37.60 -20.92
CA VAL A 664 4.78 36.88 -19.72
C VAL A 664 5.94 36.06 -19.17
N ALA A 665 6.61 35.29 -20.02
CA ALA A 665 7.75 34.46 -19.63
C ALA A 665 8.85 35.30 -18.97
N ASP A 666 9.21 36.43 -19.57
CA ASP A 666 10.25 37.30 -19.06
C ASP A 666 9.84 37.96 -17.71
N LYS A 667 8.56 38.38 -17.58
CA LYS A 667 8.02 38.92 -16.32
C LYS A 667 8.18 37.91 -15.16
N TYR A 668 7.71 36.69 -15.36
CA TYR A 668 7.74 35.69 -14.28
C TYR A 668 9.14 35.12 -14.05
N THR A 669 10.01 34.99 -15.09
CA THR A 669 11.43 34.66 -14.91
C THR A 669 12.14 35.72 -14.06
N ALA A 670 11.92 37.00 -14.36
CA ALA A 670 12.51 38.09 -13.57
C ALA A 670 12.02 38.08 -12.11
N ARG A 671 10.74 37.77 -11.90
CA ARG A 671 10.14 37.62 -10.56
C ARG A 671 10.78 36.42 -9.81
N ALA A 672 10.82 35.24 -10.41
CA ALA A 672 11.44 34.05 -9.80
C ALA A 672 12.89 34.29 -9.40
N ARG A 673 13.68 34.92 -10.28
CA ARG A 673 15.07 35.31 -9.97
C ARG A 673 15.17 36.34 -8.85
N ALA A 674 14.24 37.29 -8.75
CA ALA A 674 14.20 38.24 -7.65
C ALA A 674 13.88 37.53 -6.31
N MET A 675 12.90 36.64 -6.34
CA MET A 675 12.54 35.80 -5.18
C MET A 675 13.74 34.95 -4.73
N ALA A 676 14.40 34.26 -5.65
CA ALA A 676 15.54 33.38 -5.35
C ALA A 676 16.73 34.16 -4.75
N ARG A 677 17.05 35.35 -5.29
CA ARG A 677 18.11 36.24 -4.71
C ARG A 677 17.77 36.68 -3.29
N LYS A 678 16.51 37.03 -3.02
CA LYS A 678 16.05 37.40 -1.69
C LYS A 678 16.13 36.20 -0.76
N TRP A 679 15.67 35.01 -1.21
CA TRP A 679 15.73 33.75 -0.49
C TRP A 679 17.19 33.41 -0.10
N GLU A 680 18.12 33.46 -1.05
CA GLU A 680 19.56 33.20 -0.84
C GLU A 680 20.15 34.08 0.26
N LYS A 681 19.76 35.35 0.28
CA LYS A 681 20.20 36.29 1.29
C LYS A 681 19.60 36.02 2.68
N ASP A 682 18.28 35.77 2.73
CA ASP A 682 17.52 35.74 3.98
C ASP A 682 17.58 34.39 4.69
N ALA A 683 17.69 33.31 3.92
CA ALA A 683 17.79 31.94 4.49
C ALA A 683 19.21 31.55 4.90
N ARG A 684 20.24 32.24 4.40
CA ARG A 684 21.65 31.83 4.59
C ARG A 684 22.12 31.93 6.02
N GLU A 685 22.73 30.86 6.51
CA GLU A 685 23.39 30.81 7.82
C GLU A 685 24.71 30.00 7.73
N GLY A 686 25.82 30.74 7.57
CA GLY A 686 27.15 30.13 7.47
C GLY A 686 27.27 29.19 6.27
N ASP A 687 27.37 27.89 6.55
CA ASP A 687 27.59 26.80 5.58
C ASP A 687 26.31 26.07 5.14
N HIS A 688 25.13 26.57 5.53
CA HIS A 688 23.83 26.00 5.17
C HIS A 688 22.74 27.06 5.07
N TYR A 689 21.47 26.64 4.82
CA TYR A 689 20.29 27.51 4.83
C TYR A 689 19.30 27.04 5.92
N ARG A 690 18.67 28.01 6.58
CA ARG A 690 17.70 27.79 7.66
C ARG A 690 16.47 27.02 7.20
N LEU A 691 15.80 26.39 8.16
CA LEU A 691 14.46 25.82 7.95
C LEU A 691 13.41 26.93 7.76
N ALA A 692 13.48 27.98 8.60
CA ALA A 692 12.61 29.14 8.51
C ALA A 692 13.43 30.43 8.57
N PHE A 693 13.00 31.49 7.84
CA PHE A 693 13.78 32.72 7.69
C PHE A 693 14.08 33.42 9.02
N ASP A 694 13.21 33.25 10.03
CA ASP A 694 13.30 33.85 11.37
C ASP A 694 13.94 32.94 12.45
N ARG A 695 14.39 31.71 12.09
CA ARG A 695 14.88 30.70 13.03
C ARG A 695 16.35 30.38 12.80
N ASN A 696 17.21 30.95 13.63
CA ASN A 696 18.64 30.63 13.64
C ASN A 696 18.91 29.21 14.17
N ASN A 697 20.06 28.63 13.77
CA ASN A 697 20.50 27.27 14.13
C ASN A 697 19.52 26.17 13.71
N THR A 698 18.80 26.39 12.59
CA THR A 698 17.88 25.41 12.00
C THR A 698 18.29 25.08 10.57
N TRP A 699 17.93 23.88 10.11
CA TRP A 699 18.11 23.45 8.74
C TRP A 699 16.98 22.47 8.34
N SER A 700 16.72 22.33 7.05
CA SER A 700 15.83 21.32 6.50
C SER A 700 16.30 20.88 5.12
N GLN A 701 15.85 19.75 4.64
CA GLN A 701 16.06 19.31 3.25
C GLN A 701 15.40 20.31 2.29
N LYS A 702 16.14 20.75 1.26
CA LYS A 702 15.67 21.70 0.24
C LYS A 702 15.34 21.00 -1.09
N TYR A 703 14.71 19.84 -0.98
CA TYR A 703 14.46 18.93 -2.10
C TYR A 703 13.76 19.57 -3.30
N ASN A 704 12.95 20.61 -3.12
CA ASN A 704 12.30 21.31 -4.22
C ASN A 704 13.27 21.99 -5.19
N MET A 705 14.54 22.22 -4.82
CA MET A 705 15.56 22.77 -5.73
C MET A 705 15.94 21.79 -6.85
N VAL A 706 15.66 20.51 -6.73
CA VAL A 706 16.03 19.51 -7.73
C VAL A 706 15.52 19.88 -9.12
N TRP A 707 14.34 20.52 -9.23
CA TRP A 707 13.78 20.95 -10.49
C TRP A 707 14.59 22.02 -11.21
N ASP A 708 15.23 22.96 -10.48
CA ASP A 708 16.14 23.94 -11.08
C ASP A 708 17.34 23.24 -11.75
N LYS A 709 17.85 22.18 -11.13
CA LYS A 709 18.91 21.31 -11.70
C LYS A 709 18.41 20.59 -12.95
N LEU A 710 17.27 19.89 -12.87
CA LEU A 710 16.72 19.11 -13.97
C LEU A 710 16.36 19.98 -15.18
N TRP A 711 15.84 21.18 -14.95
CA TRP A 711 15.47 22.11 -16.03
C TRP A 711 16.61 23.00 -16.50
N GLN A 712 17.75 23.04 -15.77
CA GLN A 712 18.91 23.86 -16.04
C GLN A 712 18.55 25.36 -16.16
N THR A 713 17.57 25.83 -15.37
CA THR A 713 17.03 27.19 -15.41
C THR A 713 17.92 28.20 -14.71
N SER A 714 18.84 27.75 -13.84
CA SER A 714 19.78 28.61 -13.10
C SER A 714 19.06 29.74 -12.35
N ILE A 715 17.95 29.42 -11.72
CA ILE A 715 17.20 30.33 -10.85
C ILE A 715 17.97 30.53 -9.54
N PHE A 716 18.50 29.44 -8.99
CA PHE A 716 19.43 29.45 -7.87
C PHE A 716 20.88 29.33 -8.34
N PRO A 717 21.86 29.96 -7.65
CA PRO A 717 23.27 29.69 -7.91
C PRO A 717 23.60 28.19 -7.69
N ALA A 718 24.41 27.58 -8.55
CA ALA A 718 24.86 26.19 -8.39
C ALA A 718 25.49 25.93 -7.01
N ALA A 719 26.26 26.88 -6.48
CA ALA A 719 26.87 26.82 -5.15
C ALA A 719 25.85 26.72 -3.99
N THR A 720 24.57 27.06 -4.22
CA THR A 720 23.49 26.92 -3.22
C THR A 720 23.18 25.45 -2.98
N MET A 721 22.93 24.67 -4.05
CA MET A 721 22.71 23.23 -3.96
C MET A 721 23.94 22.49 -3.44
N GLU A 722 25.14 22.82 -3.96
CA GLU A 722 26.40 22.19 -3.51
C GLU A 722 26.63 22.38 -2.02
N ARG A 723 26.30 23.58 -1.48
CA ARG A 723 26.40 23.88 -0.05
C ARG A 723 25.46 23.01 0.78
N GLU A 724 24.22 22.91 0.39
CA GLU A 724 23.21 22.10 1.08
C GLU A 724 23.60 20.62 1.05
N VAL A 725 23.93 20.06 -0.11
CA VAL A 725 24.34 18.64 -0.23
C VAL A 725 25.55 18.36 0.65
N LYS A 726 26.56 19.24 0.66
CA LYS A 726 27.74 19.10 1.52
C LYS A 726 27.37 19.14 3.01
N TYR A 727 26.48 20.04 3.39
CA TYR A 727 26.01 20.15 4.78
C TYR A 727 25.22 18.93 5.22
N TYR A 728 24.31 18.43 4.39
CA TYR A 728 23.48 17.26 4.66
C TYR A 728 24.31 16.00 4.90
N LEU A 729 25.41 15.79 4.17
CA LEU A 729 26.32 14.67 4.42
C LEU A 729 26.88 14.66 5.85
N THR A 730 26.95 15.82 6.51
CA THR A 730 27.40 15.93 7.92
C THR A 730 26.26 15.66 8.92
N LYS A 731 25.01 15.54 8.46
CA LYS A 731 23.80 15.41 9.31
C LYS A 731 23.16 14.03 9.26
N GLN A 732 23.68 13.12 8.42
CA GLN A 732 23.14 11.78 8.30
C GLN A 732 23.29 10.99 9.61
N ASN A 733 22.22 10.28 9.99
CA ASN A 733 22.20 9.26 11.02
C ASN A 733 22.45 7.86 10.42
N LYS A 734 22.33 6.81 11.22
CA LYS A 734 22.53 5.40 10.80
C LYS A 734 21.69 5.01 9.59
N TYR A 735 20.45 5.50 9.50
CA TYR A 735 19.47 5.13 8.50
C TYR A 735 19.08 6.29 7.55
N GLY A 736 19.86 7.34 7.50
CA GLY A 736 19.73 8.42 6.54
C GLY A 736 19.65 9.81 7.12
N LEU A 737 19.34 10.76 6.24
CA LEU A 737 19.25 12.18 6.56
C LEU A 737 17.91 12.48 7.23
N PRO A 738 17.88 13.09 8.43
CA PRO A 738 16.65 13.64 8.96
C PRO A 738 16.02 14.66 8.00
N LEU A 739 14.70 14.84 8.06
CA LEU A 739 13.99 15.81 7.24
C LEU A 739 14.44 17.25 7.57
N ASP A 740 14.66 17.51 8.86
CA ASP A 740 15.11 18.82 9.35
C ASP A 740 15.76 18.70 10.76
N SER A 741 16.11 19.86 11.31
CA SER A 741 16.80 19.97 12.61
C SER A 741 15.92 19.75 13.86
N ARG A 742 14.60 19.56 13.71
CA ARG A 742 13.66 19.49 14.83
C ARG A 742 13.52 18.09 15.42
N LYS A 743 13.63 17.05 14.57
CA LYS A 743 13.45 15.64 14.93
C LYS A 743 14.41 14.75 14.12
N ASP A 744 14.64 13.54 14.59
CA ASP A 744 15.38 12.52 13.84
C ASP A 744 14.53 11.80 12.79
N TYR A 745 13.33 12.26 12.51
CA TYR A 745 12.44 11.74 11.49
C TYR A 745 12.93 12.07 10.08
N SER A 746 12.69 11.16 9.12
CA SER A 746 12.87 11.42 7.70
C SER A 746 11.67 10.96 6.89
N LYS A 747 11.61 11.47 5.67
CA LYS A 747 10.79 10.97 4.57
C LYS A 747 11.75 10.47 3.50
N ASN A 748 11.67 9.16 3.19
CA ASN A 748 12.64 8.56 2.26
C ASN A 748 12.47 9.03 0.80
N ASP A 749 11.26 9.38 0.39
CA ASP A 749 10.97 10.05 -0.88
C ASP A 749 11.75 11.38 -1.01
N TRP A 750 11.63 12.26 -0.03
CA TRP A 750 12.37 13.54 -0.02
C TRP A 750 13.87 13.36 0.12
N THR A 751 14.32 12.34 0.84
CA THR A 751 15.75 11.99 0.90
C THR A 751 16.30 11.62 -0.48
N MET A 752 15.54 10.86 -1.28
CA MET A 752 15.95 10.50 -2.64
C MET A 752 15.92 11.70 -3.61
N TRP A 753 14.96 12.63 -3.45
CA TRP A 753 14.96 13.88 -4.20
C TRP A 753 16.16 14.75 -3.82
N THR A 754 16.47 14.86 -2.52
CA THR A 754 17.65 15.56 -2.01
C THR A 754 18.94 14.92 -2.53
N ALA A 755 19.01 13.60 -2.57
CA ALA A 755 20.13 12.85 -3.13
C ALA A 755 20.36 13.20 -4.61
N ALA A 756 19.29 13.34 -5.40
CA ALA A 756 19.37 13.72 -6.80
C ALA A 756 19.88 15.16 -7.04
N MET A 757 19.92 16.01 -6.00
CA MET A 757 20.61 17.31 -6.06
C MET A 757 22.13 17.17 -6.17
N ALA A 758 22.71 16.03 -5.79
CA ALA A 758 24.15 15.75 -5.89
C ALA A 758 24.64 15.88 -7.34
N GLY A 759 25.84 16.47 -7.49
CA GLY A 759 26.47 16.66 -8.79
C GLY A 759 27.11 15.41 -9.39
N ASP A 760 27.32 14.36 -8.59
CA ASP A 760 27.97 13.14 -8.99
C ASP A 760 27.33 11.89 -8.34
N ARG A 761 27.59 10.72 -8.99
CA ARG A 761 27.04 9.43 -8.56
C ARG A 761 27.53 9.00 -7.17
N GLU A 762 28.79 9.25 -6.83
CA GLU A 762 29.36 8.84 -5.53
C GLU A 762 28.65 9.58 -4.39
N THR A 763 28.44 10.87 -4.54
CA THR A 763 27.71 11.70 -3.57
C THR A 763 26.25 11.28 -3.47
N PHE A 764 25.59 10.99 -4.59
CA PHE A 764 24.23 10.43 -4.63
C PHE A 764 24.12 9.16 -3.78
N LEU A 765 25.03 8.21 -3.98
CA LEU A 765 25.03 6.92 -3.27
C LEU A 765 25.23 7.08 -1.75
N LYS A 766 25.91 8.13 -1.28
CA LYS A 766 26.04 8.40 0.16
C LYS A 766 24.69 8.69 0.84
N PHE A 767 23.65 9.08 0.10
CA PHE A 767 22.28 9.20 0.61
C PHE A 767 21.48 7.91 0.41
N VAL A 768 21.71 7.18 -0.68
CA VAL A 768 20.99 5.94 -1.00
C VAL A 768 21.32 4.82 -0.02
N GLU A 769 22.60 4.63 0.30
CA GLU A 769 23.05 3.53 1.16
C GLU A 769 22.40 3.48 2.54
N PRO A 770 22.21 4.60 3.26
CA PRO A 770 21.47 4.59 4.52
C PRO A 770 19.98 4.28 4.35
N VAL A 771 19.35 4.66 3.23
CA VAL A 771 17.95 4.32 2.92
C VAL A 771 17.83 2.83 2.61
N TYR A 772 18.76 2.26 1.81
CA TYR A 772 18.84 0.81 1.59
C TYR A 772 18.97 0.07 2.93
N LYS A 773 19.87 0.54 3.79
CA LYS A 773 20.07 -0.01 5.13
C LYS A 773 18.80 0.06 5.98
N TYR A 774 18.05 1.16 5.93
CA TYR A 774 16.76 1.29 6.60
C TYR A 774 15.78 0.22 6.11
N ILE A 775 15.54 0.12 4.81
CA ILE A 775 14.59 -0.84 4.23
C ILE A 775 15.01 -2.27 4.61
N ASN A 776 16.30 -2.57 4.56
CA ASN A 776 16.86 -3.90 4.82
C ASN A 776 16.83 -4.31 6.31
N GLU A 777 17.01 -3.37 7.23
CA GLU A 777 17.18 -3.65 8.66
C GLU A 777 15.96 -3.32 9.54
N THR A 778 14.95 -2.59 9.03
CA THR A 778 13.81 -2.17 9.83
C THR A 778 13.08 -3.36 10.46
N GLU A 779 12.74 -3.22 11.74
CA GLU A 779 11.88 -4.17 12.47
C GLU A 779 10.39 -3.91 12.25
N SER A 780 10.03 -2.78 11.63
CA SER A 780 8.66 -2.45 11.26
C SER A 780 8.24 -3.26 10.03
N ARG A 781 7.52 -4.35 10.26
CA ARG A 781 7.11 -5.34 9.25
C ARG A 781 5.81 -4.90 8.54
N VAL A 782 5.93 -3.86 7.72
CA VAL A 782 4.82 -3.27 6.95
C VAL A 782 5.27 -3.00 5.51
N PRO A 783 4.37 -2.84 4.54
CA PRO A 783 4.73 -2.25 3.25
C PRO A 783 5.47 -0.94 3.49
N THR A 784 6.62 -0.76 2.88
CA THR A 784 7.62 0.25 3.21
C THR A 784 7.03 1.56 3.75
N SER A 785 7.40 1.93 4.97
CA SER A 785 7.04 3.23 5.55
C SER A 785 7.89 4.32 4.92
N ASP A 786 7.24 5.38 4.49
CA ASP A 786 7.92 6.57 3.97
C ASP A 786 8.36 7.53 5.09
N TRP A 787 7.76 7.45 6.28
CA TRP A 787 8.07 8.26 7.45
C TRP A 787 8.63 7.40 8.58
N TYR A 788 9.90 7.59 8.91
CA TYR A 788 10.64 6.74 9.85
C TYR A 788 11.69 7.53 10.64
N ASP A 789 12.15 6.95 11.75
CA ASP A 789 13.23 7.50 12.58
C ASP A 789 14.60 7.06 12.05
N THR A 790 15.47 8.01 11.73
CA THR A 790 16.77 7.77 11.08
C THR A 790 17.84 7.19 12.01
N LYS A 791 17.61 7.14 13.34
CA LYS A 791 18.50 6.52 14.30
C LYS A 791 18.14 5.08 14.59
N THR A 792 16.85 4.80 14.76
CA THR A 792 16.35 3.47 15.13
C THR A 792 15.95 2.64 13.92
N GLY A 793 15.56 3.25 12.81
CA GLY A 793 15.00 2.57 11.64
C GLY A 793 13.54 2.12 11.82
N LEU A 794 12.86 2.56 12.88
CA LEU A 794 11.45 2.23 13.10
C LEU A 794 10.53 3.19 12.36
N MET A 795 9.38 2.67 11.93
CA MET A 795 8.30 3.47 11.38
C MET A 795 7.86 4.51 12.43
N ALA A 796 7.80 5.77 12.02
CA ALA A 796 7.21 6.84 12.82
C ALA A 796 5.72 7.01 12.53
N GLY A 797 5.33 6.77 11.29
CA GLY A 797 3.95 6.78 10.81
C GLY A 797 3.94 6.49 9.31
N PHE A 798 2.76 6.32 8.74
CA PHE A 798 2.48 6.08 7.32
C PHE A 798 3.14 4.80 6.77
N LYS A 799 2.42 4.09 5.92
CA LYS A 799 2.87 2.91 5.20
C LYS A 799 2.05 2.76 3.91
N ALA A 800 2.53 1.98 2.98
CA ALA A 800 1.83 1.67 1.73
C ALA A 800 1.42 2.91 0.91
N ARG A 801 2.09 4.06 1.08
CA ARG A 801 1.83 5.29 0.31
C ARG A 801 2.65 5.29 -0.97
N SER A 802 2.05 5.80 -2.05
CA SER A 802 2.68 5.86 -3.37
C SER A 802 3.86 6.83 -3.48
N VAL A 803 4.07 7.70 -2.49
CA VAL A 803 5.11 8.73 -2.48
C VAL A 803 6.52 8.21 -2.78
N ILE A 804 6.78 6.92 -2.50
CA ILE A 804 8.06 6.28 -2.82
C ILE A 804 8.34 6.14 -4.33
N GLY A 805 7.39 6.50 -5.21
CA GLY A 805 7.65 6.79 -6.62
C GLY A 805 8.73 7.88 -6.82
N GLY A 806 8.94 8.70 -5.79
CA GLY A 806 10.04 9.66 -5.72
C GLY A 806 11.44 9.05 -5.77
N PHE A 807 11.57 7.76 -5.51
CA PHE A 807 12.85 7.06 -5.63
C PHE A 807 13.43 7.10 -7.05
N TRP A 808 12.59 7.28 -8.07
CA TRP A 808 13.00 7.38 -9.48
C TRP A 808 13.57 8.75 -9.89
N MET A 809 13.72 9.72 -8.99
CA MET A 809 14.18 11.07 -9.33
C MET A 809 15.54 11.07 -10.05
N ARG A 810 16.48 10.20 -9.65
CA ARG A 810 17.78 10.09 -10.32
C ARG A 810 17.66 9.42 -11.70
N VAL A 811 16.80 8.42 -11.84
CA VAL A 811 16.49 7.80 -13.16
C VAL A 811 15.87 8.85 -14.09
N LEU A 812 14.97 9.70 -13.58
CA LEU A 812 14.36 10.79 -14.35
C LEU A 812 15.44 11.76 -14.86
N GLU A 813 16.38 12.16 -14.02
CA GLU A 813 17.50 13.01 -14.40
C GLU A 813 18.31 12.38 -15.55
N GLU A 814 18.69 11.12 -15.44
CA GLU A 814 19.44 10.41 -16.49
C GLU A 814 18.65 10.33 -17.81
N LYS A 815 17.34 10.02 -17.73
CA LYS A 815 16.48 9.97 -18.93
C LYS A 815 16.31 11.33 -19.59
N LEU A 816 16.21 12.42 -18.82
CA LEU A 816 16.14 13.79 -19.36
C LEU A 816 17.45 14.20 -20.01
N ASN A 817 18.60 13.89 -19.41
CA ASN A 817 19.93 14.19 -19.98
C ASN A 817 20.17 13.44 -21.30
N ASN A 818 19.65 12.23 -21.44
CA ASN A 818 19.78 11.41 -22.66
C ASN A 818 18.83 11.86 -23.80
N ARG A 819 17.83 12.70 -23.52
CA ARG A 819 16.93 13.29 -24.54
C ARG A 819 17.47 14.58 -25.13
N ASN A 820 18.36 15.27 -24.43
CA ASN A 820 19.02 16.52 -24.85
C ASN A 820 20.31 16.22 -25.59
#